data_b21ed46dc87e4be8a84e3d4aed7d6f13
#
_entry.id   b21ed46dc87e4be8a84e3d4aed7d6f13
#
_cell.length_a   1.000
_cell.length_b   1.000
_cell.length_c   1.000
_cell.angle_alpha   90.00
_cell.angle_beta   90.00
_cell.angle_gamma   90.00
#
_symmetry.space_group_name_H-M   'P 1'
#
loop_
_entity.id
_entity.type
_entity.pdbx_description
1 polymer ?
#
loop_
_entity_poly.entity_id
_entity_poly.type
_entity_poly.pdbx_seq_one_letter_code
_entity_poly.pdbx_strand_id
1 'polypeptide(L)'
;MSETQAHSNDDWLPDYSQKSADNLTREDLREALDNAPEVPRKVSDDNDAPKPKSRKAPSRPSGDTKGSSGSSGGGRAGGRGRKRMEIFDDCPVTPLGIRGGHAYYLDVNGQLRAITKHDRETVLSLFGHMNERLSYNFPQWKESKDGGFIRKPRAFDQAAAAWEMYAAASECGVFNPDNAVRGVGAWTDDDGQLIYHMGDSVLVGGEPQRPGRIGKKIYPAYPPIPHPDDSTTPTDPVPEILRTIETWNWAAPDVHPFITLGMVGVQMMGGALDWRPTFWLVAPAGSGKSELQKMMKLLHGDDGIVQTTDVTKSGITSKLGQSSLPVAVDELEPGDERSTKERDIIALARVAASGGEWFRGSADQTGVGGKVYSAFFFSSILIPGVMKTQDVQRLIRLELRPLKAGTVKLNMQPRTWRARGARLKRMLIERWPTWAERMAAWRHALELASVTGRDADNWGTVLAMADMCSQEDIATKDVMASWAAKIAFMANADREETVNDADAMLLHLMGQQYDPFRRGQQYNIAQWVMTAAKLPGAPDGLRNTMGEDDGEVAMTRASEKANSMLANVGLRVQGSGENANVFIANQQIQQLKELFRNSDWAGGVWKQSASRVPGATPTPNPLTLAGIRSRGYLMPVKSIPGLTGFPMDRDRNATVVDGAQAPHGKPLPNDVDDFG
;
A
#
# COMPACT_ATOMS: atom_id res chain seq x y z
N MET A 1 31.63 22.50 -58.81
CA MET A 1 31.43 22.84 -57.40
C MET A 1 30.01 23.39 -57.29
N SER A 2 29.07 22.54 -56.98
CA SER A 2 27.67 22.89 -56.74
C SER A 2 27.31 22.30 -55.38
N GLU A 3 27.20 23.17 -54.40
CA GLU A 3 26.70 22.86 -53.08
C GLU A 3 25.20 22.59 -53.16
N THR A 4 24.82 21.38 -52.78
CA THR A 4 23.42 20.99 -52.62
C THR A 4 23.01 21.38 -51.19
N GLN A 5 22.25 22.47 -51.07
CA GLN A 5 21.58 22.82 -49.81
C GLN A 5 20.49 21.79 -49.51
N ALA A 6 20.62 21.13 -48.38
CA ALA A 6 19.56 20.34 -47.81
C ALA A 6 18.52 21.29 -47.19
N HIS A 7 17.33 21.36 -47.77
CA HIS A 7 16.18 22.01 -47.14
C HIS A 7 15.73 21.15 -45.96
N SER A 8 15.74 21.71 -44.76
CA SER A 8 15.13 21.13 -43.58
C SER A 8 13.60 21.23 -43.70
N ASN A 9 12.91 20.11 -43.41
CA ASN A 9 11.47 19.94 -43.56
C ASN A 9 10.64 20.56 -42.41
N ASP A 10 11.14 21.60 -41.72
CA ASP A 10 10.52 22.14 -40.51
C ASP A 10 9.80 23.49 -40.66
N ASP A 11 9.62 23.97 -41.87
CA ASP A 11 9.05 25.32 -42.14
C ASP A 11 7.51 25.44 -41.99
N TRP A 12 6.82 24.39 -41.53
CA TRP A 12 5.36 24.40 -41.41
C TRP A 12 4.86 24.58 -39.96
N LEU A 13 5.72 24.50 -38.95
CA LEU A 13 5.35 24.71 -37.56
C LEU A 13 5.27 26.21 -37.25
N PRO A 14 4.16 26.68 -36.64
CA PRO A 14 4.10 28.03 -36.10
C PRO A 14 5.23 28.25 -35.09
N ASP A 15 5.87 29.42 -35.15
CA ASP A 15 6.95 29.79 -34.22
C ASP A 15 6.40 30.03 -32.81
N TYR A 16 6.49 29.02 -31.95
CA TYR A 16 6.14 29.08 -30.54
C TYR A 16 7.32 29.44 -29.63
N SER A 17 8.45 29.91 -30.18
CA SER A 17 9.68 30.21 -29.42
C SER A 17 9.51 31.26 -28.31
N GLN A 18 8.40 32.00 -28.30
CA GLN A 18 8.06 32.99 -27.26
C GLN A 18 7.03 32.53 -26.24
N LYS A 19 6.46 31.30 -26.35
CA LYS A 19 5.53 30.74 -25.37
C LYS A 19 6.19 29.56 -24.67
N SER A 20 6.27 29.60 -23.32
CA SER A 20 6.70 28.42 -22.59
C SER A 20 5.66 27.31 -22.74
N ALA A 21 6.09 26.04 -22.69
CA ALA A 21 5.22 24.88 -22.86
C ALA A 21 3.99 24.86 -21.94
N ASP A 22 4.05 25.58 -20.82
CA ASP A 22 2.97 25.70 -19.83
C ASP A 22 1.88 26.71 -20.21
N ASN A 23 2.08 27.49 -21.26
CA ASN A 23 1.16 28.56 -21.70
C ASN A 23 0.49 28.28 -23.07
N LEU A 24 0.64 27.07 -23.61
CA LEU A 24 -0.06 26.67 -24.83
C LEU A 24 -1.53 26.40 -24.56
N THR A 25 -2.40 27.10 -25.28
CA THR A 25 -3.85 26.89 -25.15
C THR A 25 -4.34 25.76 -26.07
N ARG A 26 -5.56 25.26 -25.81
CA ARG A 26 -6.20 24.28 -26.71
C ARG A 26 -6.42 24.79 -28.14
N GLU A 27 -6.52 26.10 -28.31
CA GLU A 27 -6.69 26.74 -29.60
C GLU A 27 -5.35 26.74 -30.37
N ASP A 28 -4.23 27.03 -29.71
CA ASP A 28 -2.88 26.96 -30.33
C ASP A 28 -2.59 25.54 -30.87
N LEU A 29 -3.02 24.49 -30.13
CA LEU A 29 -2.84 23.10 -30.57
C LEU A 29 -3.78 22.69 -31.72
N ARG A 30 -4.99 23.24 -31.80
CA ARG A 30 -5.90 23.03 -32.95
C ARG A 30 -5.39 23.69 -34.20
N GLU A 31 -4.90 24.93 -34.12
CA GLU A 31 -4.34 25.66 -35.24
C GLU A 31 -3.09 24.96 -35.81
N ALA A 32 -2.25 24.38 -34.94
CA ALA A 32 -1.12 23.56 -35.35
C ALA A 32 -1.53 22.25 -36.06
N LEU A 33 -2.63 21.65 -35.65
CA LEU A 33 -3.16 20.42 -36.25
C LEU A 33 -3.84 20.68 -37.59
N ASP A 34 -4.59 21.78 -37.71
CA ASP A 34 -5.30 22.15 -38.94
C ASP A 34 -4.34 22.63 -40.07
N ASN A 35 -3.15 23.16 -39.68
CA ASN A 35 -2.11 23.58 -40.60
C ASN A 35 -1.07 22.49 -40.92
N ALA A 36 -1.19 21.28 -40.35
CA ALA A 36 -0.28 20.17 -40.59
C ALA A 36 -0.44 19.67 -42.05
N PRO A 37 0.64 19.50 -42.81
CA PRO A 37 0.57 19.01 -44.19
C PRO A 37 0.06 17.55 -44.21
N GLU A 38 -0.90 17.27 -45.10
CA GLU A 38 -1.36 15.89 -45.32
C GLU A 38 -0.18 15.01 -45.78
N VAL A 39 0.16 14.03 -45.00
CA VAL A 39 1.17 13.01 -45.34
C VAL A 39 0.60 12.19 -46.52
N PRO A 40 1.20 12.21 -47.71
CA PRO A 40 0.70 11.42 -48.82
C PRO A 40 0.81 9.94 -48.47
N ARG A 41 -0.33 9.25 -48.36
CA ARG A 41 -0.38 7.80 -48.32
C ARG A 41 0.24 7.26 -49.61
N LYS A 42 1.42 6.65 -49.55
CA LYS A 42 1.94 5.83 -50.65
C LYS A 42 0.96 4.66 -50.83
N VAL A 43 0.07 4.81 -51.76
CA VAL A 43 -0.66 3.68 -52.35
C VAL A 43 0.35 2.98 -53.24
N SER A 44 0.88 1.86 -52.85
CA SER A 44 1.62 0.97 -53.71
C SER A 44 0.62 0.22 -54.58
N ASP A 45 0.39 0.72 -55.79
CA ASP A 45 -0.20 -0.05 -56.89
C ASP A 45 0.81 -1.10 -57.34
N ASP A 46 0.84 -2.24 -56.69
CA ASP A 46 1.44 -3.47 -57.22
C ASP A 46 0.32 -4.45 -57.56
N ASN A 47 -0.31 -4.18 -58.70
CA ASN A 47 -1.12 -5.13 -59.44
C ASN A 47 -0.20 -5.88 -60.45
N ASP A 48 0.66 -6.77 -59.98
CA ASP A 48 1.22 -7.85 -60.77
C ASP A 48 1.88 -8.90 -59.88
N ALA A 49 1.02 -9.72 -59.26
CA ALA A 49 1.45 -10.98 -58.68
C ALA A 49 0.69 -12.13 -59.35
N PRO A 50 1.37 -13.14 -59.91
CA PRO A 50 0.71 -14.25 -60.58
C PRO A 50 -0.07 -15.11 -59.57
N LYS A 51 -1.33 -15.40 -59.91
CA LYS A 51 -2.24 -16.26 -59.17
C LYS A 51 -1.60 -17.63 -58.87
N PRO A 52 -1.57 -18.12 -57.65
CA PRO A 52 -1.10 -19.45 -57.34
C PRO A 52 -2.09 -20.49 -57.90
N LYS A 53 -1.60 -21.41 -58.72
CA LYS A 53 -2.35 -22.57 -59.25
C LYS A 53 -2.79 -23.44 -58.07
N SER A 54 -4.07 -23.72 -57.98
CA SER A 54 -4.69 -24.65 -57.07
C SER A 54 -4.12 -26.06 -57.23
N ARG A 55 -3.37 -26.55 -56.25
CA ARG A 55 -3.05 -27.97 -56.12
C ARG A 55 -4.18 -28.66 -55.40
N LYS A 56 -4.84 -29.60 -56.13
CA LYS A 56 -5.83 -30.53 -55.61
C LYS A 56 -5.23 -31.35 -54.46
N ALA A 57 -5.94 -31.45 -53.36
CA ALA A 57 -5.66 -32.39 -52.28
C ALA A 57 -5.88 -33.82 -52.73
N PRO A 58 -5.03 -34.79 -52.35
CA PRO A 58 -5.30 -36.18 -52.59
C PRO A 58 -6.32 -36.73 -51.60
N SER A 59 -7.29 -37.45 -52.15
CA SER A 59 -8.35 -38.18 -51.48
C SER A 59 -7.81 -39.30 -50.59
N ARG A 60 -8.40 -39.42 -49.39
CA ARG A 60 -8.25 -40.56 -48.48
C ARG A 60 -8.89 -41.81 -49.10
N PRO A 61 -8.28 -42.99 -48.98
CA PRO A 61 -9.01 -44.25 -49.13
C PRO A 61 -9.66 -44.66 -47.83
N SER A 62 -10.93 -44.95 -47.89
CA SER A 62 -11.72 -45.67 -46.90
C SER A 62 -11.34 -47.13 -46.92
N GLY A 63 -11.12 -47.72 -45.76
CA GLY A 63 -10.93 -49.14 -45.58
C GLY A 63 -11.44 -49.58 -44.22
N ASP A 64 -12.63 -50.19 -44.24
CA ASP A 64 -13.23 -50.97 -43.17
C ASP A 64 -12.35 -52.20 -42.85
N THR A 65 -12.19 -52.50 -41.54
CA THR A 65 -12.41 -53.88 -41.02
C THR A 65 -12.36 -53.94 -39.50
N LYS A 66 -13.49 -54.36 -38.99
CA LYS A 66 -13.79 -55.27 -37.87
C LYS A 66 -12.73 -55.60 -36.82
N GLY A 67 -13.08 -55.28 -35.61
CA GLY A 67 -13.15 -55.82 -34.33
C GLY A 67 -12.24 -56.97 -33.86
N SER A 68 -11.75 -56.79 -32.66
CA SER A 68 -11.77 -57.85 -31.62
C SER A 68 -11.47 -57.29 -30.24
N SER A 69 -12.22 -57.74 -29.28
CA SER A 69 -12.19 -57.54 -27.86
C SER A 69 -10.89 -57.97 -27.18
N GLY A 70 -10.46 -57.26 -26.11
CA GLY A 70 -9.46 -57.80 -25.20
C GLY A 70 -8.96 -56.81 -24.14
N SER A 71 -9.57 -56.86 -22.95
CA SER A 71 -8.96 -56.88 -21.63
C SER A 71 -8.05 -55.73 -21.18
N SER A 72 -8.57 -54.98 -20.19
CA SER A 72 -7.97 -54.48 -18.94
C SER A 72 -6.45 -54.35 -18.85
N GLY A 73 -6.00 -53.12 -18.61
CA GLY A 73 -4.68 -52.80 -18.08
C GLY A 73 -4.60 -51.33 -17.71
N GLY A 74 -4.76 -51.04 -16.40
CA GLY A 74 -4.61 -49.69 -15.86
C GLY A 74 -3.20 -49.14 -16.10
N GLY A 75 -3.09 -48.16 -16.96
CA GLY A 75 -1.88 -47.38 -17.20
C GLY A 75 -2.09 -45.98 -16.70
N ARG A 76 -1.45 -45.66 -15.57
CA ARG A 76 -1.26 -44.30 -15.08
C ARG A 76 -0.85 -43.43 -16.26
N ALA A 77 -1.66 -42.40 -16.55
CA ALA A 77 -1.28 -41.31 -17.42
C ALA A 77 -0.15 -40.54 -16.75
N GLY A 78 1.06 -40.94 -16.98
CA GLY A 78 2.25 -40.15 -16.73
C GLY A 78 2.17 -38.92 -17.61
N GLY A 79 1.96 -37.75 -16.99
CA GLY A 79 2.06 -36.47 -17.66
C GLY A 79 3.44 -36.44 -18.34
N ARG A 80 3.43 -36.38 -19.66
CA ARG A 80 4.64 -36.07 -20.44
C ARG A 80 5.05 -34.65 -20.01
N GLY A 81 6.02 -34.56 -19.07
CA GLY A 81 6.73 -33.33 -18.78
C GLY A 81 7.18 -32.73 -20.11
N ARG A 82 6.69 -31.53 -20.44
CA ARG A 82 7.21 -30.74 -21.54
C ARG A 82 8.73 -30.71 -21.37
N LYS A 83 9.47 -31.23 -22.34
CA LYS A 83 10.93 -31.13 -22.36
C LYS A 83 11.27 -29.66 -22.19
N ARG A 84 12.09 -29.33 -21.20
CA ARG A 84 12.52 -27.95 -20.93
C ARG A 84 13.24 -27.50 -22.21
N MET A 85 12.81 -26.35 -22.77
CA MET A 85 13.47 -25.80 -23.95
C MET A 85 14.81 -25.24 -23.49
N GLU A 86 15.87 -25.80 -24.05
CA GLU A 86 17.25 -25.39 -23.82
C GLU A 86 17.81 -24.82 -25.12
N ILE A 87 18.71 -23.86 -25.04
CA ILE A 87 19.39 -23.28 -26.21
C ILE A 87 20.28 -24.36 -26.85
N PHE A 88 20.92 -25.16 -26.01
CA PHE A 88 21.64 -26.39 -26.34
C PHE A 88 21.75 -27.24 -25.07
N ASP A 89 22.13 -28.48 -25.19
CA ASP A 89 22.26 -29.43 -24.06
C ASP A 89 23.24 -28.85 -23.01
N ASP A 90 22.84 -28.88 -21.73
CA ASP A 90 23.60 -28.31 -20.60
C ASP A 90 23.94 -26.81 -20.76
N CYS A 91 23.09 -26.03 -21.40
CA CYS A 91 23.28 -24.59 -21.51
C CYS A 91 23.21 -23.92 -20.13
N PRO A 92 24.23 -23.11 -19.75
CA PRO A 92 24.23 -22.43 -18.47
C PRO A 92 23.24 -21.26 -18.42
N VAL A 93 22.71 -20.81 -19.56
CA VAL A 93 21.74 -19.75 -19.71
C VAL A 93 20.35 -20.33 -19.88
N THR A 94 19.41 -19.96 -19.03
CA THR A 94 18.04 -20.49 -19.07
C THR A 94 17.10 -19.48 -19.73
N PRO A 95 16.46 -19.81 -20.87
CA PRO A 95 15.45 -18.96 -21.49
C PRO A 95 14.16 -18.97 -20.65
N LEU A 96 13.50 -17.80 -20.53
CA LEU A 96 12.27 -17.62 -19.72
C LEU A 96 11.07 -17.24 -20.58
N GLY A 97 11.28 -16.56 -21.70
CA GLY A 97 10.23 -16.11 -22.60
C GLY A 97 10.48 -14.71 -23.15
N ILE A 98 9.48 -14.18 -23.83
CA ILE A 98 9.53 -12.86 -24.48
C ILE A 98 8.37 -11.96 -24.00
N ARG A 99 8.61 -10.65 -23.92
CA ARG A 99 7.58 -9.63 -23.68
C ARG A 99 8.07 -8.25 -24.13
N GLY A 100 7.25 -7.50 -24.88
CA GLY A 100 7.53 -6.10 -25.22
C GLY A 100 8.86 -5.87 -25.94
N GLY A 101 9.26 -6.76 -26.87
CA GLY A 101 10.53 -6.65 -27.59
C GLY A 101 11.76 -7.13 -26.79
N HIS A 102 11.58 -7.60 -25.57
CA HIS A 102 12.65 -8.16 -24.74
C HIS A 102 12.56 -9.69 -24.70
N ALA A 103 13.69 -10.36 -24.81
CA ALA A 103 13.86 -11.76 -24.45
C ALA A 103 14.45 -11.84 -23.03
N TYR A 104 13.90 -12.70 -22.19
CA TYR A 104 14.26 -12.84 -20.79
C TYR A 104 15.02 -14.14 -20.55
N TYR A 105 16.10 -14.03 -19.80
CA TYR A 105 16.98 -15.14 -19.46
C TYR A 105 17.40 -15.10 -18.00
N LEU A 106 17.71 -16.26 -17.41
CA LEU A 106 18.65 -16.34 -16.30
C LEU A 106 20.04 -16.55 -16.88
N ASP A 107 20.97 -15.67 -16.54
CA ASP A 107 22.37 -15.79 -16.97
C ASP A 107 23.10 -16.90 -16.20
N VAL A 108 24.37 -17.13 -16.50
CA VAL A 108 25.22 -18.15 -15.85
C VAL A 108 25.31 -17.99 -14.33
N ASN A 109 25.11 -16.79 -13.82
CA ASN A 109 25.10 -16.50 -12.38
C ASN A 109 23.70 -16.59 -11.77
N GLY A 110 22.68 -16.94 -12.57
CA GLY A 110 21.29 -16.97 -12.12
C GLY A 110 20.59 -15.61 -12.08
N GLN A 111 21.20 -14.54 -12.60
CA GLN A 111 20.60 -13.20 -12.63
C GLN A 111 19.57 -13.09 -13.75
N LEU A 112 18.47 -12.39 -13.48
CA LEU A 112 17.46 -12.08 -14.48
C LEU A 112 17.98 -11.01 -15.46
N ARG A 113 17.98 -11.34 -16.74
CA ARG A 113 18.40 -10.44 -17.80
C ARG A 113 17.27 -10.23 -18.82
N ALA A 114 16.98 -8.97 -19.12
CA ALA A 114 16.04 -8.57 -20.17
C ALA A 114 16.84 -8.04 -21.36
N ILE A 115 16.82 -8.73 -22.49
CA ILE A 115 17.70 -8.49 -23.62
C ILE A 115 16.89 -8.02 -24.83
N THR A 116 17.24 -6.85 -25.39
CA THR A 116 16.64 -6.32 -26.61
C THR A 116 17.43 -6.69 -27.87
N LYS A 117 18.76 -6.81 -27.74
CA LYS A 117 19.66 -7.13 -28.86
C LYS A 117 20.65 -8.20 -28.41
N HIS A 118 20.76 -9.26 -29.20
CA HIS A 118 21.73 -10.35 -28.98
C HIS A 118 23.04 -10.06 -29.71
N ASP A 119 23.64 -8.89 -29.45
CA ASP A 119 24.97 -8.59 -29.96
C ASP A 119 26.04 -9.42 -29.22
N ARG A 120 27.28 -9.35 -29.73
CA ARG A 120 28.37 -10.17 -29.24
C ARG A 120 28.66 -9.96 -27.76
N GLU A 121 28.65 -8.72 -27.30
CA GLU A 121 28.95 -8.36 -25.93
C GLU A 121 27.85 -8.84 -24.97
N THR A 122 26.59 -8.62 -25.35
CA THR A 122 25.43 -9.10 -24.60
C THR A 122 25.43 -10.61 -24.45
N VAL A 123 25.66 -11.36 -25.54
CA VAL A 123 25.73 -12.83 -25.49
C VAL A 123 26.89 -13.29 -24.60
N LEU A 124 28.08 -12.68 -24.72
CA LEU A 124 29.22 -13.00 -23.84
C LEU A 124 28.89 -12.73 -22.36
N SER A 125 28.19 -11.65 -22.06
CA SER A 125 27.81 -11.28 -20.68
C SER A 125 26.86 -12.30 -20.04
N LEU A 126 25.98 -12.93 -20.83
CA LEU A 126 25.07 -13.97 -20.32
C LEU A 126 25.81 -15.25 -19.94
N PHE A 127 26.85 -15.62 -20.69
CA PHE A 127 27.65 -16.84 -20.44
C PHE A 127 28.80 -16.59 -19.43
N GLY A 128 29.22 -15.34 -19.22
CA GLY A 128 30.23 -14.97 -18.23
C GLY A 128 31.50 -15.83 -18.27
N HIS A 129 31.82 -16.51 -17.18
CA HIS A 129 32.98 -17.39 -17.08
C HIS A 129 32.89 -18.70 -17.90
N MET A 130 31.70 -19.04 -18.41
CA MET A 130 31.48 -20.23 -19.26
C MET A 130 31.43 -19.91 -20.76
N ASN A 131 32.07 -18.82 -21.18
CA ASN A 131 32.14 -18.40 -22.60
C ASN A 131 32.65 -19.45 -23.57
N GLU A 132 33.45 -20.40 -23.10
CA GLU A 132 33.93 -21.51 -23.92
C GLU A 132 32.78 -22.36 -24.51
N ARG A 133 31.65 -22.47 -23.80
CA ARG A 133 30.45 -23.16 -24.29
C ARG A 133 29.89 -22.52 -25.56
N LEU A 134 30.00 -21.18 -25.72
CA LEU A 134 29.60 -20.50 -26.97
C LEU A 134 30.48 -20.91 -28.15
N SER A 135 31.79 -20.92 -27.99
CA SER A 135 32.68 -21.31 -29.06
C SER A 135 32.58 -22.79 -29.38
N TYR A 136 32.16 -23.64 -28.43
CA TYR A 136 31.93 -25.05 -28.63
C TYR A 136 30.64 -25.33 -29.43
N ASN A 137 29.54 -24.74 -29.05
CA ASN A 137 28.23 -24.99 -29.67
C ASN A 137 27.98 -24.15 -30.93
N PHE A 138 28.58 -22.99 -31.04
CA PHE A 138 28.47 -22.06 -32.17
C PHE A 138 29.87 -21.75 -32.74
N PRO A 139 30.61 -22.70 -33.30
CA PRO A 139 31.98 -22.48 -33.78
C PRO A 139 32.04 -21.52 -34.95
N GLN A 140 32.93 -20.54 -34.90
CA GLN A 140 33.25 -19.69 -36.05
C GLN A 140 34.38 -20.34 -36.85
N TRP A 141 34.17 -20.54 -38.14
CA TRP A 141 35.13 -21.13 -39.05
C TRP A 141 35.87 -20.07 -39.86
N LYS A 142 37.08 -20.34 -40.29
CA LYS A 142 37.85 -19.56 -41.26
C LYS A 142 38.45 -20.52 -42.30
N GLU A 143 38.59 -20.03 -43.53
CA GLU A 143 39.32 -20.76 -44.55
C GLU A 143 40.79 -20.93 -44.17
N SER A 144 41.32 -22.12 -44.34
CA SER A 144 42.74 -22.43 -44.23
C SER A 144 43.43 -22.15 -45.56
N LYS A 145 44.74 -21.90 -45.54
CA LYS A 145 45.56 -21.73 -46.73
C LYS A 145 45.57 -22.98 -47.62
N ASP A 146 45.23 -24.16 -47.08
CA ASP A 146 45.20 -25.43 -47.77
C ASP A 146 43.80 -25.83 -48.29
N GLY A 147 42.88 -24.85 -48.38
CA GLY A 147 41.52 -25.03 -48.95
C GLY A 147 40.50 -25.69 -48.03
N GLY A 148 40.84 -25.93 -46.75
CA GLY A 148 39.93 -26.46 -45.72
C GLY A 148 39.41 -25.39 -44.80
N PHE A 149 38.47 -25.75 -43.91
CA PHE A 149 37.96 -24.87 -42.86
C PHE A 149 38.59 -25.22 -41.51
N ILE A 150 39.12 -24.18 -40.81
CA ILE A 150 39.68 -24.31 -39.47
C ILE A 150 38.85 -23.51 -38.51
N ARG A 151 38.49 -24.10 -37.37
CA ARG A 151 37.81 -23.43 -36.29
C ARG A 151 38.68 -22.29 -35.72
N LYS A 152 38.14 -21.07 -35.60
CA LYS A 152 38.83 -19.96 -34.93
C LYS A 152 38.84 -20.20 -33.42
N PRO A 153 40.01 -20.20 -32.75
CA PRO A 153 40.09 -20.35 -31.32
C PRO A 153 39.34 -19.21 -30.62
N ARG A 154 38.57 -19.51 -29.56
CA ARG A 154 37.83 -18.54 -28.72
C ARG A 154 36.88 -17.60 -29.49
N ALA A 155 36.49 -17.97 -30.69
CA ALA A 155 35.53 -17.24 -31.51
C ALA A 155 34.25 -18.07 -31.69
N PHE A 156 33.12 -17.39 -31.71
CA PHE A 156 31.84 -18.04 -31.95
C PHE A 156 31.04 -17.30 -33.03
N ASP A 157 30.16 -18.00 -33.68
CA ASP A 157 29.18 -17.42 -34.61
C ASP A 157 28.07 -16.73 -33.81
N GLN A 158 28.15 -15.43 -33.77
CA GLN A 158 27.21 -14.58 -33.00
C GLN A 158 25.80 -14.62 -33.61
N ALA A 159 25.68 -14.72 -34.95
CA ALA A 159 24.38 -14.76 -35.62
C ALA A 159 23.65 -16.08 -35.32
N ALA A 160 24.35 -17.21 -35.37
CA ALA A 160 23.81 -18.51 -35.01
C ALA A 160 23.41 -18.57 -33.52
N ALA A 161 24.28 -18.07 -32.63
CA ALA A 161 23.96 -18.02 -31.20
C ALA A 161 22.74 -17.12 -30.89
N ALA A 162 22.66 -15.93 -31.51
CA ALA A 162 21.52 -15.02 -31.35
C ALA A 162 20.21 -15.66 -31.85
N TRP A 163 20.25 -16.36 -32.96
CA TRP A 163 19.09 -17.06 -33.53
C TRP A 163 18.54 -18.12 -32.55
N GLU A 164 19.39 -19.03 -32.11
CA GLU A 164 18.99 -20.12 -31.19
C GLU A 164 18.51 -19.60 -29.84
N MET A 165 19.18 -18.57 -29.28
CA MET A 165 18.78 -17.96 -28.02
C MET A 165 17.40 -17.31 -28.12
N TYR A 166 17.16 -16.56 -29.21
CA TYR A 166 15.86 -15.90 -29.39
C TYR A 166 14.76 -16.93 -29.67
N ALA A 167 15.05 -17.98 -30.46
CA ALA A 167 14.12 -19.07 -30.73
C ALA A 167 13.72 -19.78 -29.43
N ALA A 168 14.68 -20.17 -28.59
CA ALA A 168 14.44 -20.84 -27.33
C ALA A 168 13.61 -19.95 -26.36
N ALA A 169 13.89 -18.63 -26.28
CA ALA A 169 13.09 -17.72 -25.50
C ALA A 169 11.66 -17.56 -26.06
N SER A 170 11.51 -17.50 -27.39
CA SER A 170 10.20 -17.44 -28.06
C SER A 170 9.35 -18.68 -27.80
N GLU A 171 9.94 -19.85 -27.83
CA GLU A 171 9.28 -21.12 -27.56
C GLU A 171 8.80 -21.26 -26.10
N CYS A 172 9.47 -20.58 -25.14
CA CYS A 172 8.99 -20.46 -23.76
C CYS A 172 7.69 -19.64 -23.65
N GLY A 173 7.33 -18.90 -24.70
CA GLY A 173 6.11 -18.08 -24.75
C GLY A 173 6.25 -16.72 -24.12
N VAL A 174 5.10 -16.10 -23.74
CA VAL A 174 5.09 -14.77 -23.14
C VAL A 174 5.49 -14.84 -21.67
N PHE A 175 6.53 -14.09 -21.30
CA PHE A 175 7.02 -14.00 -19.93
C PHE A 175 6.55 -12.71 -19.27
N ASN A 176 5.90 -12.82 -18.10
CA ASN A 176 5.53 -11.66 -17.29
C ASN A 176 6.39 -11.61 -16.02
N PRO A 177 7.46 -10.79 -15.99
CA PRO A 177 8.35 -10.71 -14.83
C PRO A 177 7.62 -10.26 -13.56
N ASP A 178 6.61 -9.38 -13.66
CA ASP A 178 5.89 -8.82 -12.51
C ASP A 178 5.17 -9.92 -11.70
N ASN A 179 4.69 -10.96 -12.36
CA ASN A 179 4.01 -12.08 -11.73
C ASN A 179 4.90 -13.29 -11.49
N ALA A 180 5.91 -13.48 -12.32
CA ALA A 180 6.74 -14.69 -12.29
C ALA A 180 7.94 -14.58 -11.34
N VAL A 181 8.49 -13.38 -11.15
CA VAL A 181 9.72 -13.16 -10.41
C VAL A 181 9.45 -12.81 -8.95
N ARG A 182 10.29 -13.32 -8.06
CA ARG A 182 10.34 -13.00 -6.63
C ARG A 182 11.76 -12.58 -6.27
N GLY A 183 11.89 -11.35 -5.75
CA GLY A 183 13.15 -10.82 -5.22
C GLY A 183 13.46 -11.37 -3.83
N VAL A 184 14.46 -10.79 -3.18
CA VAL A 184 14.89 -11.21 -1.83
C VAL A 184 13.82 -10.99 -0.77
N GLY A 185 13.82 -11.84 0.25
CA GLY A 185 12.88 -11.86 1.36
C GLY A 185 12.07 -13.15 1.46
N ALA A 186 11.02 -13.14 2.27
CA ALA A 186 10.16 -14.28 2.54
C ALA A 186 9.02 -14.38 1.51
N TRP A 187 8.68 -15.58 1.09
CA TRP A 187 7.61 -15.91 0.14
C TRP A 187 6.96 -17.24 0.52
N THR A 188 5.81 -17.54 -0.05
CA THR A 188 5.20 -18.86 0.00
C THR A 188 4.99 -19.41 -1.40
N ASP A 189 5.02 -20.72 -1.52
CA ASP A 189 4.51 -21.42 -2.71
C ASP A 189 2.98 -21.59 -2.65
N ASP A 190 2.44 -22.32 -3.63
CA ASP A 190 1.00 -22.56 -3.74
C ASP A 190 0.46 -23.47 -2.60
N ASP A 191 1.33 -24.22 -1.93
CA ASP A 191 1.01 -25.15 -0.84
C ASP A 191 1.24 -24.52 0.55
N GLY A 192 1.66 -23.25 0.60
CA GLY A 192 1.92 -22.49 1.84
C GLY A 192 3.31 -22.76 2.44
N GLN A 193 4.18 -23.53 1.76
CA GLN A 193 5.55 -23.76 2.21
C GLN A 193 6.37 -22.48 2.08
N LEU A 194 7.17 -22.17 3.09
CA LEU A 194 8.03 -20.99 3.10
C LEU A 194 9.18 -21.14 2.10
N ILE A 195 9.37 -20.11 1.32
CA ILE A 195 10.54 -19.91 0.45
C ILE A 195 11.24 -18.62 0.90
N TYR A 196 12.44 -18.74 1.47
CA TYR A 196 13.20 -17.58 1.93
C TYR A 196 14.37 -17.30 0.98
N HIS A 197 14.29 -16.20 0.23
CA HIS A 197 15.28 -15.82 -0.78
C HIS A 197 16.31 -14.87 -0.20
N MET A 198 17.56 -15.30 -0.13
CA MET A 198 18.68 -14.55 0.47
C MET A 198 19.53 -13.78 -0.52
N GLY A 199 19.24 -13.94 -1.81
CA GLY A 199 19.98 -13.31 -2.91
C GLY A 199 20.92 -14.30 -3.60
N ASP A 200 21.89 -14.83 -2.92
CA ASP A 200 22.83 -15.83 -3.38
C ASP A 200 22.34 -17.29 -3.24
N SER A 201 21.34 -17.48 -2.40
CA SER A 201 20.73 -18.76 -2.09
C SER A 201 19.27 -18.62 -1.72
N VAL A 202 18.52 -19.73 -1.75
CA VAL A 202 17.09 -19.79 -1.43
C VAL A 202 16.85 -20.96 -0.50
N LEU A 203 16.18 -20.73 0.64
CA LEU A 203 15.71 -21.81 1.51
C LEU A 203 14.29 -22.21 1.09
N VAL A 204 14.06 -23.47 0.79
CA VAL A 204 12.75 -24.04 0.47
C VAL A 204 12.39 -25.04 1.55
N GLY A 205 11.42 -24.71 2.39
CA GLY A 205 11.11 -25.54 3.57
C GLY A 205 12.30 -25.70 4.52
N GLY A 206 13.20 -24.72 4.58
CA GLY A 206 14.43 -24.77 5.39
C GLY A 206 15.67 -25.31 4.67
N GLU A 207 15.51 -26.01 3.52
CA GLU A 207 16.62 -26.60 2.77
C GLU A 207 17.21 -25.63 1.73
N PRO A 208 18.55 -25.49 1.67
CA PRO A 208 19.19 -24.54 0.78
C PRO A 208 19.20 -25.02 -0.69
N GLN A 209 18.84 -24.12 -1.59
CA GLN A 209 18.86 -24.31 -3.04
C GLN A 209 19.55 -23.12 -3.73
N ARG A 210 19.99 -23.33 -4.97
CA ARG A 210 20.51 -22.23 -5.80
C ARG A 210 19.38 -21.35 -6.32
N PRO A 211 19.63 -20.04 -6.50
CA PRO A 211 18.71 -19.17 -7.22
C PRO A 211 18.36 -19.74 -8.59
N GLY A 212 17.10 -19.54 -9.00
CA GLY A 212 16.60 -20.09 -10.25
C GLY A 212 15.09 -20.25 -10.26
N ARG A 213 14.61 -21.21 -11.05
CA ARG A 213 13.19 -21.57 -11.09
C ARG A 213 12.86 -22.52 -9.94
N ILE A 214 11.96 -22.12 -9.05
CA ILE A 214 11.43 -22.95 -7.98
C ILE A 214 9.91 -22.96 -8.13
N GLY A 215 9.34 -24.15 -8.37
CA GLY A 215 7.93 -24.27 -8.69
C GLY A 215 7.52 -23.45 -9.93
N LYS A 216 6.52 -22.59 -9.76
CA LYS A 216 6.01 -21.70 -10.83
C LYS A 216 6.72 -20.35 -10.87
N LYS A 217 7.58 -20.04 -9.91
CA LYS A 217 8.23 -18.73 -9.77
C LYS A 217 9.72 -18.80 -10.10
N ILE A 218 10.26 -17.62 -10.35
CA ILE A 218 11.69 -17.40 -10.59
C ILE A 218 12.24 -16.60 -9.42
N TYR A 219 13.30 -17.10 -8.82
CA TYR A 219 14.06 -16.47 -7.74
C TYR A 219 15.47 -16.17 -8.28
N PRO A 220 15.67 -15.02 -8.93
CA PRO A 220 16.96 -14.69 -9.53
C PRO A 220 18.04 -14.45 -8.48
N ALA A 221 19.31 -14.62 -8.85
CA ALA A 221 20.41 -14.22 -7.99
C ALA A 221 20.48 -12.70 -7.84
N TYR A 222 20.64 -12.26 -6.60
CA TYR A 222 20.84 -10.87 -6.18
C TYR A 222 22.03 -10.77 -5.24
N PRO A 223 22.54 -9.55 -4.95
CA PRO A 223 23.43 -9.35 -3.83
C PRO A 223 22.83 -9.93 -2.54
N PRO A 224 23.65 -10.62 -1.71
CA PRO A 224 23.12 -11.31 -0.53
C PRO A 224 22.59 -10.34 0.51
N ILE A 225 21.46 -10.71 1.12
CA ILE A 225 20.94 -10.11 2.35
C ILE A 225 21.44 -10.92 3.56
N PRO A 226 21.37 -10.38 4.80
CA PRO A 226 21.78 -11.12 5.99
C PRO A 226 21.08 -12.49 6.12
N HIS A 227 21.89 -13.55 6.14
CA HIS A 227 21.42 -14.92 6.23
C HIS A 227 20.83 -15.24 7.61
N PRO A 228 19.91 -16.22 7.71
CA PRO A 228 19.54 -16.82 8.99
C PRO A 228 20.75 -17.48 9.64
N ASP A 229 20.74 -17.57 10.97
CA ASP A 229 21.77 -18.28 11.72
C ASP A 229 21.79 -19.77 11.37
N ASP A 230 22.97 -20.33 11.20
CA ASP A 230 23.23 -21.74 10.89
C ASP A 230 24.01 -22.46 12.01
N SER A 231 24.16 -21.82 13.18
CA SER A 231 24.90 -22.40 14.30
C SER A 231 24.26 -23.67 14.84
N THR A 232 25.10 -24.65 15.20
CA THR A 232 24.67 -25.96 15.72
C THR A 232 24.19 -25.91 17.17
N THR A 233 24.56 -24.84 17.90
CA THR A 233 24.16 -24.63 19.30
C THR A 233 23.50 -23.25 19.47
N PRO A 234 22.29 -23.08 18.96
CA PRO A 234 21.64 -21.80 18.95
C PRO A 234 21.13 -21.41 20.35
N THR A 235 21.31 -20.13 20.69
CA THR A 235 20.71 -19.54 21.89
C THR A 235 19.46 -18.78 21.47
N ASP A 236 18.37 -18.90 22.24
CA ASP A 236 17.16 -18.11 22.02
C ASP A 236 17.45 -16.61 22.21
N PRO A 237 17.30 -15.77 21.18
CA PRO A 237 17.60 -14.35 21.26
C PRO A 237 16.44 -13.53 21.84
N VAL A 238 15.24 -14.09 21.92
CA VAL A 238 14.00 -13.35 22.20
C VAL A 238 13.93 -12.77 23.60
N PRO A 239 14.36 -13.48 24.68
CA PRO A 239 14.37 -12.89 26.00
C PRO A 239 15.21 -11.61 26.09
N GLU A 240 16.36 -11.56 25.42
CA GLU A 240 17.22 -10.38 25.39
C GLU A 240 16.66 -9.25 24.51
N ILE A 241 16.06 -9.61 23.38
CA ILE A 241 15.39 -8.65 22.49
C ILE A 241 14.23 -7.99 23.24
N LEU A 242 13.35 -8.79 23.86
CA LEU A 242 12.18 -8.31 24.56
C LEU A 242 12.55 -7.47 25.77
N ARG A 243 13.49 -7.94 26.62
CA ARG A 243 14.01 -7.18 27.78
C ARG A 243 14.56 -5.81 27.33
N THR A 244 15.21 -5.75 26.17
CA THR A 244 15.71 -4.48 25.65
C THR A 244 14.58 -3.58 25.17
N ILE A 245 13.57 -4.13 24.45
CA ILE A 245 12.39 -3.38 24.01
C ILE A 245 11.62 -2.82 25.22
N GLU A 246 11.53 -3.53 26.31
CA GLU A 246 10.86 -3.12 27.55
C GLU A 246 11.53 -1.92 28.25
N THR A 247 12.79 -1.59 27.91
CA THR A 247 13.49 -0.44 28.50
C THR A 247 12.97 0.91 28.02
N TRP A 248 12.27 0.97 26.89
CA TRP A 248 11.63 2.20 26.44
C TRP A 248 10.43 2.58 27.29
N ASN A 249 10.16 3.88 27.40
CA ASN A 249 9.00 4.38 28.15
C ASN A 249 7.74 4.31 27.28
N TRP A 250 7.19 3.12 27.12
CA TRP A 250 5.98 2.87 26.33
C TRP A 250 4.74 3.48 26.97
N ALA A 251 3.79 4.00 26.15
CA ALA A 251 2.47 4.43 26.63
C ALA A 251 1.64 3.26 27.18
N ALA A 252 1.76 2.07 26.57
CA ALA A 252 1.16 0.83 27.04
C ALA A 252 2.26 -0.23 27.27
N PRO A 253 2.94 -0.22 28.43
CA PRO A 253 4.10 -1.07 28.69
C PRO A 253 3.76 -2.57 28.70
N ASP A 254 2.51 -2.94 29.01
CA ASP A 254 2.06 -4.34 29.02
C ASP A 254 1.68 -4.87 27.63
N VAL A 255 1.71 -4.02 26.58
CA VAL A 255 1.28 -4.38 25.23
C VAL A 255 2.34 -4.05 24.20
N HIS A 256 2.80 -2.80 24.12
CA HIS A 256 3.66 -2.32 23.04
C HIS A 256 4.98 -3.08 22.87
N PRO A 257 5.67 -3.54 23.93
CA PRO A 257 6.89 -4.34 23.77
C PRO A 257 6.66 -5.64 22.99
N PHE A 258 5.62 -6.39 23.34
CA PHE A 258 5.28 -7.63 22.67
C PHE A 258 4.83 -7.41 21.22
N ILE A 259 4.04 -6.38 20.99
CA ILE A 259 3.64 -5.96 19.63
C ILE A 259 4.86 -5.54 18.80
N THR A 260 5.84 -4.86 19.41
CA THR A 260 7.10 -4.48 18.73
C THR A 260 7.92 -5.72 18.34
N LEU A 261 7.96 -6.76 19.18
CA LEU A 261 8.57 -8.04 18.81
C LEU A 261 7.84 -8.66 17.61
N GLY A 262 6.51 -8.70 17.65
CA GLY A 262 5.67 -9.18 16.54
C GLY A 262 5.89 -8.39 15.25
N MET A 263 6.05 -7.06 15.35
CA MET A 263 6.39 -6.21 14.22
C MET A 263 7.71 -6.63 13.55
N VAL A 264 8.76 -6.93 14.33
CA VAL A 264 10.04 -7.43 13.78
C VAL A 264 9.83 -8.73 13.00
N GLY A 265 9.04 -9.65 13.53
CA GLY A 265 8.72 -10.90 12.84
C GLY A 265 7.90 -10.68 11.57
N VAL A 266 6.88 -9.83 11.60
CA VAL A 266 6.10 -9.42 10.42
C VAL A 266 6.99 -8.79 9.35
N GLN A 267 7.96 -7.99 9.74
CA GLN A 267 8.93 -7.39 8.83
C GLN A 267 9.86 -8.44 8.19
N MET A 268 10.28 -9.47 8.94
CA MET A 268 11.13 -10.55 8.42
C MET A 268 10.38 -11.49 7.47
N MET A 269 9.08 -11.70 7.68
CA MET A 269 8.24 -12.65 6.94
C MET A 269 7.27 -11.97 5.96
N GLY A 270 7.39 -10.68 5.72
CA GLY A 270 6.40 -9.84 5.05
C GLY A 270 5.80 -10.39 3.75
N GLY A 271 6.62 -10.89 2.83
CA GLY A 271 6.13 -11.40 1.55
C GLY A 271 5.41 -12.74 1.62
N ALA A 272 5.62 -13.49 2.71
CA ALA A 272 4.94 -14.76 2.96
C ALA A 272 3.57 -14.59 3.65
N LEU A 273 3.27 -13.39 4.14
CA LEU A 273 2.02 -13.09 4.84
C LEU A 273 0.92 -12.65 3.86
N ASP A 274 -0.32 -13.03 4.13
CA ASP A 274 -1.49 -12.52 3.38
C ASP A 274 -1.81 -11.07 3.76
N TRP A 275 -1.63 -10.74 5.01
CA TRP A 275 -1.87 -9.40 5.55
C TRP A 275 -0.64 -8.86 6.27
N ARG A 276 -0.27 -7.61 6.01
CA ARG A 276 0.89 -6.88 6.57
C ARG A 276 0.41 -5.58 7.18
N PRO A 277 0.17 -5.54 8.50
CA PRO A 277 -0.18 -4.30 9.19
C PRO A 277 0.87 -3.21 8.91
N THR A 278 0.43 -1.98 8.78
CA THR A 278 1.32 -0.83 8.82
C THR A 278 1.55 -0.44 10.27
N PHE A 279 2.81 -0.30 10.67
CA PHE A 279 3.17 0.11 12.03
C PHE A 279 3.52 1.59 12.06
N TRP A 280 3.03 2.30 13.06
CA TRP A 280 3.34 3.72 13.25
C TRP A 280 3.76 4.01 14.67
N LEU A 281 5.01 4.47 14.83
CA LEU A 281 5.56 4.88 16.11
C LEU A 281 5.37 6.39 16.30
N VAL A 282 4.52 6.77 17.24
CA VAL A 282 4.39 8.14 17.71
C VAL A 282 5.36 8.34 18.86
N ALA A 283 6.28 9.28 18.73
CA ALA A 283 7.38 9.41 19.67
C ALA A 283 7.86 10.87 19.75
N PRO A 284 7.61 11.58 20.86
CA PRO A 284 8.09 12.94 21.03
C PRO A 284 9.61 13.01 21.06
N ALA A 285 10.17 14.21 20.92
CA ALA A 285 11.61 14.41 21.03
C ALA A 285 12.14 13.88 22.36
N GLY A 286 13.30 13.23 22.34
CA GLY A 286 13.92 12.66 23.55
C GLY A 286 13.28 11.36 24.06
N SER A 287 12.44 10.68 23.27
CA SER A 287 11.81 9.40 23.64
C SER A 287 12.66 8.15 23.32
N GLY A 288 13.80 8.30 22.63
CA GLY A 288 14.62 7.17 22.17
C GLY A 288 14.19 6.59 20.82
N LYS A 289 13.40 7.30 20.03
CA LYS A 289 12.93 6.91 18.68
C LYS A 289 14.09 6.41 17.80
N SER A 290 15.16 7.19 17.67
CA SER A 290 16.30 6.87 16.81
C SER A 290 17.07 5.63 17.27
N GLU A 291 17.15 5.36 18.58
CA GLU A 291 17.77 4.13 19.11
C GLU A 291 16.89 2.90 18.80
N LEU A 292 15.54 3.03 18.80
CA LEU A 292 14.64 1.96 18.38
C LEU A 292 14.79 1.67 16.89
N GLN A 293 14.85 2.69 16.06
CA GLN A 293 15.11 2.56 14.61
C GLN A 293 16.46 1.89 14.34
N LYS A 294 17.50 2.23 15.10
CA LYS A 294 18.80 1.60 15.02
C LYS A 294 18.75 0.12 15.43
N MET A 295 17.99 -0.23 16.48
CA MET A 295 17.79 -1.61 16.88
C MET A 295 17.11 -2.42 15.76
N MET A 296 16.08 -1.87 15.10
CA MET A 296 15.42 -2.49 13.94
C MET A 296 16.43 -2.77 12.82
N LYS A 297 17.24 -1.76 12.47
CA LYS A 297 18.29 -1.92 11.45
C LYS A 297 19.29 -3.01 11.81
N LEU A 298 19.70 -3.10 13.06
CA LEU A 298 20.65 -4.12 13.51
C LEU A 298 20.04 -5.53 13.47
N LEU A 299 18.77 -5.69 13.84
CA LEU A 299 18.08 -6.98 13.80
C LEU A 299 17.87 -7.49 12.36
N HIS A 300 17.54 -6.61 11.43
CA HIS A 300 17.39 -6.98 10.02
C HIS A 300 18.73 -7.11 9.29
N GLY A 301 19.77 -6.39 9.75
CA GLY A 301 21.03 -6.17 9.06
C GLY A 301 20.94 -5.07 8.00
N ASP A 302 22.09 -4.58 7.53
CA ASP A 302 22.15 -3.37 6.71
C ASP A 302 21.37 -3.48 5.38
N ASP A 303 21.38 -4.64 4.74
CA ASP A 303 20.70 -4.90 3.47
C ASP A 303 19.38 -5.68 3.65
N GLY A 304 18.98 -5.99 4.87
CA GLY A 304 17.74 -6.70 5.20
C GLY A 304 16.53 -5.81 5.41
N ILE A 305 16.68 -4.48 5.34
CA ILE A 305 15.63 -3.48 5.52
C ILE A 305 15.91 -2.24 4.66
N VAL A 306 14.88 -1.68 4.06
CA VAL A 306 14.95 -0.37 3.40
C VAL A 306 14.62 0.70 4.44
N GLN A 307 15.64 1.34 4.99
CA GLN A 307 15.48 2.39 6.01
C GLN A 307 15.91 3.75 5.46
N THR A 308 15.08 4.78 5.65
CA THR A 308 15.30 6.10 5.10
C THR A 308 14.56 7.17 5.91
N THR A 309 15.05 8.42 5.83
CA THR A 309 14.39 9.62 6.41
C THR A 309 13.73 10.47 5.34
N ASP A 310 14.30 10.50 4.14
CA ASP A 310 13.79 11.29 3.01
C ASP A 310 13.63 10.40 1.77
N VAL A 311 12.38 10.11 1.40
CA VAL A 311 12.09 9.19 0.31
C VAL A 311 10.80 9.57 -0.42
N THR A 312 10.73 9.21 -1.69
CA THR A 312 9.51 9.27 -2.50
C THR A 312 8.95 7.87 -2.73
N LYS A 313 7.66 7.78 -3.08
CA LYS A 313 7.04 6.52 -3.52
C LYS A 313 7.88 5.82 -4.60
N SER A 314 8.37 6.58 -5.60
CA SER A 314 9.21 6.04 -6.69
C SER A 314 10.54 5.50 -6.17
N GLY A 315 11.17 6.18 -5.21
CA GLY A 315 12.41 5.72 -4.58
C GLY A 315 12.24 4.40 -3.85
N ILE A 316 11.17 4.27 -3.04
CA ILE A 316 10.84 3.01 -2.35
C ILE A 316 10.62 1.88 -3.36
N THR A 317 9.74 2.08 -4.35
CA THR A 317 9.39 1.03 -5.31
C THR A 317 10.57 0.63 -6.19
N SER A 318 11.44 1.56 -6.55
CA SER A 318 12.68 1.28 -7.29
C SER A 318 13.69 0.47 -6.45
N LYS A 319 13.85 0.84 -5.17
CA LYS A 319 14.77 0.12 -4.26
C LYS A 319 14.28 -1.29 -3.93
N LEU A 320 12.99 -1.47 -3.74
CA LEU A 320 12.38 -2.78 -3.49
C LEU A 320 12.41 -3.67 -4.73
N GLY A 321 12.16 -3.10 -5.92
CA GLY A 321 11.95 -3.91 -7.12
C GLY A 321 10.85 -4.95 -6.90
N GLN A 322 11.23 -6.22 -6.93
CA GLN A 322 10.35 -7.37 -6.69
C GLN A 322 10.61 -8.06 -5.34
N SER A 323 11.34 -7.40 -4.45
CA SER A 323 11.69 -7.91 -3.12
C SER A 323 10.59 -7.64 -2.10
N SER A 324 10.56 -8.43 -1.02
CA SER A 324 9.61 -8.28 0.09
C SER A 324 10.28 -7.73 1.36
N LEU A 325 11.40 -7.00 1.20
CA LEU A 325 12.11 -6.38 2.32
C LEU A 325 11.21 -5.37 3.05
N PRO A 326 11.28 -5.28 4.38
CA PRO A 326 10.56 -4.28 5.14
C PRO A 326 11.02 -2.86 4.81
N VAL A 327 10.12 -1.90 4.94
CA VAL A 327 10.37 -0.48 4.71
C VAL A 327 10.16 0.28 6.01
N ALA A 328 11.21 0.98 6.46
CA ALA A 328 11.15 1.88 7.61
C ALA A 328 11.39 3.32 7.15
N VAL A 329 10.43 4.20 7.40
CA VAL A 329 10.54 5.63 7.11
C VAL A 329 10.53 6.39 8.42
N ASP A 330 11.66 7.02 8.75
CA ASP A 330 11.77 7.88 9.93
C ASP A 330 11.39 9.32 9.58
N GLU A 331 10.87 10.05 10.55
CA GLU A 331 10.49 11.45 10.40
C GLU A 331 9.46 11.72 9.27
N LEU A 332 8.47 10.84 9.14
CA LEU A 332 7.34 11.10 8.24
C LEU A 332 6.42 12.17 8.88
N GLU A 333 6.97 13.37 9.00
CA GLU A 333 6.29 14.54 9.56
C GLU A 333 5.36 15.18 8.53
N PRO A 334 4.33 15.92 8.99
CA PRO A 334 3.49 16.71 8.08
C PRO A 334 4.36 17.71 7.31
N GLY A 335 4.43 17.58 6.00
CA GLY A 335 5.09 18.54 5.12
C GLY A 335 4.22 19.76 4.84
N ASP A 336 4.65 20.60 3.90
CA ASP A 336 3.86 21.70 3.38
C ASP A 336 2.49 21.20 2.87
N GLU A 337 1.42 21.97 3.06
CA GLU A 337 0.05 21.64 2.63
C GLU A 337 -0.07 21.22 1.15
N ARG A 338 0.89 21.61 0.33
CA ARG A 338 0.99 21.27 -1.10
C ARG A 338 1.74 19.98 -1.38
N SER A 339 2.44 19.40 -0.40
CA SER A 339 3.19 18.15 -0.57
C SER A 339 2.23 16.97 -0.73
N THR A 340 2.42 16.19 -1.79
CA THR A 340 1.72 14.90 -1.99
C THR A 340 2.56 13.72 -1.54
N LYS A 341 3.80 13.96 -1.11
CA LYS A 341 4.82 12.94 -0.82
C LYS A 341 4.38 11.99 0.27
N GLU A 342 3.95 12.52 1.43
CA GLU A 342 3.51 11.74 2.57
C GLU A 342 2.25 10.93 2.21
N ARG A 343 1.30 11.56 1.54
CA ARG A 343 0.07 10.92 1.03
C ARG A 343 0.37 9.74 0.10
N ASP A 344 1.33 9.90 -0.79
CA ASP A 344 1.71 8.88 -1.77
C ASP A 344 2.41 7.69 -1.11
N ILE A 345 3.24 7.94 -0.08
CA ILE A 345 3.91 6.89 0.71
C ILE A 345 2.90 6.13 1.56
N ILE A 346 1.99 6.83 2.24
CA ILE A 346 0.91 6.21 3.03
C ILE A 346 0.00 5.37 2.12
N ALA A 347 -0.34 5.88 0.93
CA ALA A 347 -1.12 5.12 -0.05
C ALA A 347 -0.38 3.86 -0.53
N LEU A 348 0.95 3.91 -0.68
CA LEU A 348 1.76 2.74 -1.01
C LEU A 348 1.73 1.70 0.12
N ALA A 349 1.89 2.11 1.38
CA ALA A 349 1.81 1.23 2.54
C ALA A 349 0.44 0.55 2.64
N ARG A 350 -0.65 1.31 2.37
CA ARG A 350 -2.01 0.77 2.33
C ARG A 350 -2.17 -0.32 1.27
N VAL A 351 -1.58 -0.15 0.08
CA VAL A 351 -1.59 -1.15 -0.99
C VAL A 351 -0.76 -2.37 -0.60
N ALA A 352 0.40 -2.15 0.02
CA ALA A 352 1.30 -3.20 0.48
C ALA A 352 0.68 -4.09 1.57
N ALA A 353 -0.19 -3.53 2.44
CA ALA A 353 -0.84 -4.29 3.52
C ALA A 353 -1.57 -5.54 3.02
N SER A 354 -2.20 -5.48 1.85
CA SER A 354 -2.94 -6.60 1.23
C SER A 354 -2.22 -7.22 0.02
N GLY A 355 -0.96 -6.85 -0.27
CA GLY A 355 -0.24 -7.33 -1.46
C GLY A 355 -0.87 -6.84 -2.77
N GLY A 356 -1.46 -5.65 -2.75
CA GLY A 356 -2.14 -5.06 -3.90
C GLY A 356 -1.18 -4.61 -5.00
N GLU A 357 -1.75 -4.34 -6.18
CA GLU A 357 -1.00 -3.83 -7.32
C GLU A 357 -1.01 -2.30 -7.33
N TRP A 358 0.11 -1.72 -7.72
CA TRP A 358 0.20 -0.30 -8.01
C TRP A 358 0.58 -0.11 -9.49
N PHE A 359 0.04 0.94 -10.11
CA PHE A 359 0.33 1.27 -11.50
C PHE A 359 0.77 2.72 -11.62
N ARG A 360 1.71 2.96 -12.51
CA ARG A 360 2.13 4.29 -12.94
C ARG A 360 2.15 4.32 -14.47
N GLY A 361 1.60 5.36 -15.08
CA GLY A 361 1.81 5.64 -16.49
C GLY A 361 3.30 5.91 -16.75
N SER A 362 3.89 5.28 -17.77
CA SER A 362 5.20 5.64 -18.30
C SER A 362 5.01 6.51 -19.54
N ALA A 363 6.02 7.30 -19.88
CA ALA A 363 6.03 8.11 -21.10
C ALA A 363 5.83 7.27 -22.36
N ASP A 364 6.26 5.99 -22.33
CA ASP A 364 6.17 5.04 -23.44
C ASP A 364 4.84 4.27 -23.49
N GLN A 365 3.81 4.68 -22.74
CA GLN A 365 2.50 4.01 -22.65
C GLN A 365 2.55 2.53 -22.21
N THR A 366 3.71 2.01 -21.86
CA THR A 366 3.88 0.71 -21.23
C THR A 366 3.71 0.93 -19.74
N GLY A 367 2.52 0.67 -19.20
CA GLY A 367 2.25 0.86 -17.77
C GLY A 367 3.34 0.18 -16.92
N VAL A 368 4.05 0.97 -16.10
CA VAL A 368 4.97 0.46 -15.08
C VAL A 368 4.14 0.22 -13.84
N GLY A 369 4.08 -1.01 -13.40
CA GLY A 369 3.35 -1.40 -12.21
C GLY A 369 4.06 -2.55 -11.51
N GLY A 370 3.60 -2.86 -10.31
CA GLY A 370 4.14 -3.98 -9.54
C GLY A 370 3.28 -4.27 -8.32
N LYS A 371 3.61 -5.36 -7.64
CA LYS A 371 3.05 -5.69 -6.34
C LYS A 371 4.07 -5.36 -5.27
N VAL A 372 3.62 -4.82 -4.14
CA VAL A 372 4.46 -4.57 -2.98
C VAL A 372 4.02 -5.51 -1.86
N TYR A 373 4.95 -6.31 -1.40
CA TYR A 373 4.74 -7.31 -0.35
C TYR A 373 5.52 -6.99 0.93
N SER A 374 5.84 -5.73 1.13
CA SER A 374 6.65 -5.22 2.24
C SER A 374 5.80 -4.78 3.41
N ALA A 375 6.23 -5.08 4.63
CA ALA A 375 5.68 -4.47 5.83
C ALA A 375 6.27 -3.06 6.02
N PHE A 376 5.41 -2.07 6.32
CA PHE A 376 5.81 -0.68 6.52
C PHE A 376 5.86 -0.32 8.00
N PHE A 377 6.90 0.41 8.38
CA PHE A 377 7.08 1.00 9.69
C PHE A 377 7.39 2.49 9.56
N PHE A 378 6.52 3.32 10.08
CA PHE A 378 6.67 4.76 10.11
C PHE A 378 6.99 5.24 11.52
N SER A 379 7.74 6.33 11.63
CA SER A 379 7.92 7.02 12.90
C SER A 379 7.85 8.54 12.71
N SER A 380 7.19 9.23 13.64
CA SER A 380 6.99 10.68 13.65
C SER A 380 6.71 11.19 15.05
N ILE A 381 6.75 12.50 15.23
CA ILE A 381 6.28 13.13 16.47
C ILE A 381 4.74 13.10 16.52
N LEU A 382 4.10 13.40 15.39
CA LEU A 382 2.65 13.39 15.22
C LEU A 382 2.27 12.59 13.98
N ILE A 383 1.12 11.95 14.01
CA ILE A 383 0.55 11.32 12.81
C ILE A 383 0.07 12.42 11.87
N PRO A 384 0.48 12.42 10.59
CA PRO A 384 0.04 13.42 9.63
C PRO A 384 -1.48 13.45 9.46
N GLY A 385 -2.09 14.64 9.47
CA GLY A 385 -3.54 14.83 9.27
C GLY A 385 -4.05 14.45 7.87
N VAL A 386 -3.14 14.13 6.94
CA VAL A 386 -3.48 13.64 5.59
C VAL A 386 -3.95 12.18 5.56
N MET A 387 -3.88 11.47 6.68
CA MET A 387 -4.34 10.09 6.78
C MET A 387 -5.87 10.02 6.71
N LYS A 388 -6.34 9.12 5.85
CA LYS A 388 -7.77 8.84 5.70
C LYS A 388 -8.18 7.72 6.67
N THR A 389 -9.47 7.67 7.01
CA THR A 389 -10.04 6.59 7.85
C THR A 389 -9.63 5.20 7.40
N GLN A 390 -9.57 4.97 6.08
CA GLN A 390 -9.11 3.68 5.51
C GLN A 390 -7.63 3.38 5.75
N ASP A 391 -6.80 4.38 5.98
CA ASP A 391 -5.38 4.22 6.30
C ASP A 391 -5.22 3.90 7.77
N VAL A 392 -5.94 4.62 8.63
CA VAL A 392 -5.98 4.38 10.09
C VAL A 392 -6.45 2.95 10.40
N GLN A 393 -7.44 2.42 9.68
CA GLN A 393 -7.93 1.05 9.84
C GLN A 393 -6.90 -0.06 9.52
N ARG A 394 -5.75 0.27 8.94
CA ARG A 394 -4.64 -0.67 8.65
C ARG A 394 -3.42 -0.44 9.52
N LEU A 395 -3.55 0.44 10.48
CA LEU A 395 -2.47 0.94 11.30
C LEU A 395 -2.45 0.26 12.67
N ILE A 396 -1.27 -0.16 13.10
CA ILE A 396 -0.98 -0.47 14.50
C ILE A 396 -0.14 0.68 15.04
N ARG A 397 -0.75 1.44 15.95
CA ARG A 397 -0.11 2.56 16.62
C ARG A 397 0.72 2.07 17.79
N LEU A 398 1.99 2.44 17.81
CA LEU A 398 2.91 2.31 18.93
C LEU A 398 3.22 3.70 19.46
N GLU A 399 3.32 3.87 20.76
CA GLU A 399 3.54 5.18 21.34
C GLU A 399 4.62 5.14 22.42
N LEU A 400 5.58 6.06 22.30
CA LEU A 400 6.61 6.30 23.31
C LEU A 400 6.32 7.61 24.04
N ARG A 401 6.62 7.62 25.32
CA ARG A 401 6.70 8.82 26.16
C ARG A 401 8.16 9.28 26.27
N PRO A 402 8.43 10.54 26.65
CA PRO A 402 9.79 11.00 26.93
C PRO A 402 10.50 10.06 27.90
N LEU A 403 11.80 9.86 27.69
CA LEU A 403 12.61 9.03 28.59
C LEU A 403 12.62 9.61 29.99
N LYS A 404 12.58 8.72 30.99
CA LYS A 404 12.66 9.11 32.40
C LYS A 404 14.08 9.63 32.70
N ALA A 405 14.18 10.58 33.64
CA ALA A 405 15.48 11.05 34.10
C ALA A 405 16.31 9.87 34.64
N GLY A 406 17.59 9.83 34.28
CA GLY A 406 18.50 8.74 34.68
C GLY A 406 18.42 7.48 33.81
N THR A 407 17.67 7.48 32.70
CA THR A 407 17.67 6.36 31.76
C THR A 407 19.08 6.13 31.19
N VAL A 408 19.59 4.92 31.36
CA VAL A 408 20.93 4.55 30.86
C VAL A 408 20.87 4.38 29.35
N LYS A 409 21.87 4.94 28.66
CA LYS A 409 21.99 4.77 27.20
C LYS A 409 22.22 3.30 26.86
N LEU A 410 21.43 2.77 25.93
CA LEU A 410 21.58 1.40 25.45
C LEU A 410 22.93 1.21 24.73
N ASN A 411 23.65 0.17 25.12
CA ASN A 411 24.86 -0.26 24.45
C ASN A 411 24.57 -1.43 23.52
N MET A 412 24.11 -1.12 22.30
CA MET A 412 23.79 -2.14 21.29
C MET A 412 25.03 -2.45 20.46
N GLN A 413 25.76 -3.51 20.84
CA GLN A 413 26.90 -4.00 20.06
C GLN A 413 26.42 -4.56 18.71
N PRO A 414 26.82 -3.97 17.55
CA PRO A 414 26.25 -4.32 16.25
C PRO A 414 26.37 -5.81 15.90
N ARG A 415 27.53 -6.42 16.18
CA ARG A 415 27.76 -7.85 15.91
C ARG A 415 26.76 -8.75 16.66
N THR A 416 26.56 -8.47 17.95
CA THR A 416 25.66 -9.24 18.80
C THR A 416 24.20 -9.10 18.34
N TRP A 417 23.78 -7.88 18.00
CA TRP A 417 22.41 -7.63 17.56
C TRP A 417 22.11 -8.21 16.19
N ARG A 418 23.05 -8.16 15.24
CA ARG A 418 22.90 -8.85 13.96
C ARG A 418 22.83 -10.37 14.13
N ALA A 419 23.61 -10.96 15.03
CA ALA A 419 23.53 -12.38 15.34
C ALA A 419 22.15 -12.75 15.96
N ARG A 420 21.61 -11.93 16.87
CA ARG A 420 20.26 -12.12 17.43
C ARG A 420 19.20 -12.06 16.33
N GLY A 421 19.30 -11.10 15.40
CA GLY A 421 18.40 -10.99 14.26
C GLY A 421 18.47 -12.19 13.32
N ALA A 422 19.69 -12.66 13.01
CA ALA A 422 19.91 -13.86 12.20
C ALA A 422 19.30 -15.11 12.86
N ARG A 423 19.45 -15.25 14.19
CA ARG A 423 18.86 -16.36 14.94
C ARG A 423 17.32 -16.28 15.00
N LEU A 424 16.77 -15.10 15.27
CA LEU A 424 15.30 -14.88 15.23
C LEU A 424 14.73 -15.26 13.86
N LYS A 425 15.39 -14.85 12.79
CA LYS A 425 15.00 -15.21 11.42
C LYS A 425 15.01 -16.72 11.21
N ARG A 426 16.03 -17.45 11.69
CA ARG A 426 16.10 -18.91 11.63
C ARG A 426 14.94 -19.54 12.38
N MET A 427 14.65 -19.10 13.59
CA MET A 427 13.52 -19.60 14.40
C MET A 427 12.18 -19.42 13.68
N LEU A 428 11.96 -18.27 13.06
CA LEU A 428 10.74 -18.00 12.29
C LEU A 428 10.61 -18.94 11.08
N ILE A 429 11.72 -19.23 10.39
CA ILE A 429 11.74 -20.18 9.26
C ILE A 429 11.42 -21.60 9.75
N GLU A 430 12.02 -22.03 10.85
CA GLU A 430 11.79 -23.36 11.46
C GLU A 430 10.36 -23.52 11.95
N ARG A 431 9.77 -22.48 12.54
CA ARG A 431 8.41 -22.46 13.10
C ARG A 431 7.31 -22.17 12.07
N TRP A 432 7.68 -21.80 10.83
CA TRP A 432 6.71 -21.44 9.79
C TRP A 432 5.61 -22.50 9.54
N PRO A 433 5.88 -23.81 9.59
CA PRO A 433 4.82 -24.81 9.42
C PRO A 433 3.62 -24.64 10.35
N THR A 434 3.78 -23.99 11.52
CA THR A 434 2.70 -23.72 12.48
C THR A 434 1.94 -22.42 12.18
N TRP A 435 2.38 -21.62 11.20
CA TRP A 435 1.85 -20.28 10.97
C TRP A 435 0.35 -20.25 10.71
N ALA A 436 -0.15 -21.10 9.81
CA ALA A 436 -1.56 -21.10 9.42
C ALA A 436 -2.48 -21.42 10.61
N GLU A 437 -2.12 -22.42 11.42
CA GLU A 437 -2.88 -22.81 12.62
C GLU A 437 -2.79 -21.72 13.69
N ARG A 438 -1.61 -21.17 13.91
CA ARG A 438 -1.35 -20.07 14.86
C ARG A 438 -2.16 -18.83 14.52
N MET A 439 -2.15 -18.42 13.26
CA MET A 439 -2.94 -17.28 12.77
C MET A 439 -4.45 -17.50 12.95
N ALA A 440 -4.94 -18.70 12.63
CA ALA A 440 -6.35 -19.04 12.80
C ALA A 440 -6.76 -19.00 14.28
N ALA A 441 -5.94 -19.54 15.18
CA ALA A 441 -6.20 -19.54 16.62
C ALA A 441 -6.25 -18.12 17.21
N TRP A 442 -5.28 -17.26 16.88
CA TRP A 442 -5.25 -15.88 17.34
C TRP A 442 -6.40 -15.05 16.78
N ARG A 443 -6.73 -15.22 15.49
CA ARG A 443 -7.88 -14.55 14.89
C ARG A 443 -9.18 -14.93 15.58
N HIS A 444 -9.39 -16.21 15.84
CA HIS A 444 -10.58 -16.70 16.56
C HIS A 444 -10.68 -16.10 17.97
N ALA A 445 -9.58 -16.03 18.72
CA ALA A 445 -9.58 -15.42 20.05
C ALA A 445 -9.95 -13.93 20.01
N LEU A 446 -9.49 -13.19 19.00
CA LEU A 446 -9.83 -11.77 18.78
C LEU A 446 -11.31 -11.60 18.42
N GLU A 447 -11.85 -12.47 17.56
CA GLU A 447 -13.27 -12.45 17.17
C GLU A 447 -14.20 -12.71 18.38
N LEU A 448 -13.82 -13.61 19.27
CA LEU A 448 -14.53 -13.84 20.53
C LEU A 448 -14.54 -12.60 21.45
N ALA A 449 -13.48 -11.77 21.37
CA ALA A 449 -13.40 -10.49 22.08
C ALA A 449 -14.00 -9.31 21.28
N SER A 450 -14.80 -9.57 20.24
CA SER A 450 -15.45 -8.56 19.38
C SER A 450 -14.49 -7.70 18.56
N VAL A 451 -13.24 -8.12 18.39
CA VAL A 451 -12.29 -7.53 17.45
C VAL A 451 -12.44 -8.24 16.10
N THR A 452 -13.04 -7.55 15.12
CA THR A 452 -13.46 -8.17 13.86
C THR A 452 -12.95 -7.41 12.63
N GLY A 453 -13.07 -8.01 11.44
CA GLY A 453 -12.71 -7.39 10.19
C GLY A 453 -11.21 -7.07 10.11
N ARG A 454 -10.87 -5.84 9.68
CA ARG A 454 -9.47 -5.40 9.51
C ARG A 454 -8.69 -5.32 10.82
N ASP A 455 -9.37 -5.03 11.91
CA ASP A 455 -8.71 -5.03 13.23
C ASP A 455 -8.27 -6.45 13.60
N ALA A 456 -9.09 -7.46 13.31
CA ALA A 456 -8.71 -8.87 13.50
C ALA A 456 -7.55 -9.27 12.55
N ASP A 457 -7.52 -8.75 11.32
CA ASP A 457 -6.39 -8.99 10.40
C ASP A 457 -5.09 -8.33 10.91
N ASN A 458 -5.15 -7.06 11.37
CA ASN A 458 -4.00 -6.35 11.92
C ASN A 458 -3.45 -7.02 13.18
N TRP A 459 -4.32 -7.11 14.20
CA TRP A 459 -3.91 -7.61 15.50
C TRP A 459 -3.64 -9.11 15.50
N GLY A 460 -4.42 -9.87 14.71
CA GLY A 460 -4.19 -11.31 14.53
C GLY A 460 -2.82 -11.60 13.94
N THR A 461 -2.43 -10.89 12.88
CA THR A 461 -1.12 -11.07 12.24
C THR A 461 0.02 -10.77 13.20
N VAL A 462 -0.03 -9.63 13.92
CA VAL A 462 1.09 -9.25 14.78
C VAL A 462 1.17 -10.09 16.05
N LEU A 463 0.02 -10.47 16.65
CA LEU A 463 0.00 -11.32 17.83
C LEU A 463 0.45 -12.75 17.52
N ALA A 464 -0.05 -13.34 16.44
CA ALA A 464 0.41 -14.65 15.98
C ALA A 464 1.91 -14.66 15.66
N MET A 465 2.43 -13.55 15.10
CA MET A 465 3.85 -13.42 14.83
C MET A 465 4.68 -13.23 16.10
N ALA A 466 4.21 -12.43 17.06
CA ALA A 466 4.86 -12.27 18.35
C ALA A 466 4.91 -13.59 19.12
N ASP A 467 3.83 -14.34 19.08
CA ASP A 467 3.74 -15.69 19.65
C ASP A 467 4.74 -16.63 18.96
N MET A 468 4.79 -16.63 17.61
CA MET A 468 5.76 -17.44 16.85
C MET A 468 7.23 -17.03 17.12
N CYS A 469 7.51 -15.75 17.38
CA CYS A 469 8.82 -15.32 17.86
C CYS A 469 9.15 -15.91 19.24
N SER A 470 8.19 -15.88 20.16
CA SER A 470 8.43 -16.13 21.58
C SER A 470 8.52 -17.61 21.93
N GLN A 471 7.75 -18.48 21.26
CA GLN A 471 7.65 -19.89 21.61
C GLN A 471 7.38 -20.79 20.40
N GLU A 472 7.79 -22.05 20.52
CA GLU A 472 7.62 -23.05 19.47
C GLU A 472 6.16 -23.49 19.35
N ASP A 473 5.53 -23.83 20.47
CA ASP A 473 4.13 -24.21 20.54
C ASP A 473 3.20 -22.99 20.42
N ILE A 474 1.96 -23.23 19.97
CA ILE A 474 0.94 -22.19 19.92
C ILE A 474 0.51 -21.82 21.34
N ALA A 475 0.34 -20.55 21.63
CA ALA A 475 -0.12 -20.05 22.93
C ALA A 475 -1.43 -20.74 23.38
N THR A 476 -1.59 -20.91 24.68
CA THR A 476 -2.82 -21.47 25.22
C THR A 476 -4.02 -20.55 25.02
N LYS A 477 -5.23 -21.12 25.03
CA LYS A 477 -6.47 -20.35 24.86
C LYS A 477 -6.60 -19.22 25.87
N ASP A 478 -6.17 -19.46 27.13
CA ASP A 478 -6.24 -18.45 28.19
C ASP A 478 -5.30 -17.27 27.94
N VAL A 479 -4.09 -17.54 27.46
CA VAL A 479 -3.14 -16.50 27.06
C VAL A 479 -3.70 -15.68 25.90
N MET A 480 -4.21 -16.34 24.86
CA MET A 480 -4.81 -15.67 23.72
C MET A 480 -6.03 -14.84 24.12
N ALA A 481 -6.91 -15.36 24.99
CA ALA A 481 -8.07 -14.62 25.48
C ALA A 481 -7.67 -13.38 26.29
N SER A 482 -6.64 -13.49 27.15
CA SER A 482 -6.11 -12.36 27.89
C SER A 482 -5.59 -11.25 26.98
N TRP A 483 -4.83 -11.62 25.94
CA TRP A 483 -4.34 -10.65 24.94
C TRP A 483 -5.48 -10.05 24.12
N ALA A 484 -6.44 -10.86 23.69
CA ALA A 484 -7.59 -10.40 22.93
C ALA A 484 -8.43 -9.37 23.73
N ALA A 485 -8.59 -9.55 25.04
CA ALA A 485 -9.24 -8.58 25.92
C ALA A 485 -8.48 -7.25 26.00
N LYS A 486 -7.13 -7.29 26.14
CA LYS A 486 -6.30 -6.08 26.13
C LYS A 486 -6.43 -5.32 24.81
N ILE A 487 -6.39 -6.03 23.67
CA ILE A 487 -6.52 -5.42 22.35
C ILE A 487 -7.93 -4.86 22.13
N ALA A 488 -8.98 -5.56 22.57
CA ALA A 488 -10.35 -5.06 22.47
C ALA A 488 -10.53 -3.73 23.23
N PHE A 489 -9.93 -3.63 24.42
CA PHE A 489 -9.93 -2.37 25.18
C PHE A 489 -9.24 -1.24 24.43
N MET A 490 -8.04 -1.47 23.87
CA MET A 490 -7.30 -0.47 23.10
C MET A 490 -8.04 -0.06 21.81
N ALA A 491 -8.55 -1.04 21.06
CA ALA A 491 -9.26 -0.79 19.80
C ALA A 491 -10.57 0.00 20.03
N ASN A 492 -11.24 -0.20 21.16
CA ASN A 492 -12.43 0.57 21.50
C ASN A 492 -12.06 2.01 21.90
N ALA A 493 -10.98 2.22 22.64
CA ALA A 493 -10.49 3.56 22.95
C ALA A 493 -10.11 4.34 21.69
N ASP A 494 -9.39 3.71 20.76
CA ASP A 494 -9.03 4.34 19.47
C ASP A 494 -10.27 4.63 18.61
N ARG A 495 -11.31 3.79 18.67
CA ARG A 495 -12.58 4.02 17.95
C ARG A 495 -13.36 5.20 18.52
N GLU A 496 -13.35 5.39 19.83
CA GLU A 496 -13.97 6.53 20.47
C GLU A 496 -13.26 7.85 20.12
N GLU A 497 -11.95 7.82 19.95
CA GLU A 497 -11.17 8.98 19.46
C GLU A 497 -11.37 9.23 17.95
N THR A 498 -11.67 8.19 17.17
CA THR A 498 -11.85 8.32 15.73
C THR A 498 -13.25 8.85 15.44
N VAL A 499 -13.37 10.16 15.19
CA VAL A 499 -14.60 10.77 14.67
C VAL A 499 -14.99 10.01 13.39
N ASN A 500 -16.19 9.43 13.37
CA ASN A 500 -16.62 8.71 12.16
C ASN A 500 -16.74 9.68 10.96
N ASP A 501 -16.64 9.19 9.75
CA ASP A 501 -16.66 10.01 8.52
C ASP A 501 -17.88 10.96 8.45
N ALA A 502 -19.04 10.50 8.93
CA ALA A 502 -20.25 11.31 8.95
C ALA A 502 -20.15 12.47 9.96
N ASP A 503 -19.62 12.22 11.16
CA ASP A 503 -19.45 13.24 12.19
C ASP A 503 -18.34 14.23 11.78
N ALA A 504 -17.24 13.75 11.19
CA ALA A 504 -16.18 14.59 10.66
C ALA A 504 -16.70 15.52 9.55
N MET A 505 -17.54 14.99 8.64
CA MET A 505 -18.21 15.78 7.61
C MET A 505 -19.11 16.84 8.22
N LEU A 506 -19.90 16.48 9.25
CA LEU A 506 -20.80 17.40 9.93
C LEU A 506 -20.02 18.49 10.69
N LEU A 507 -18.94 18.14 11.41
CA LEU A 507 -18.08 19.10 12.09
C LEU A 507 -17.45 20.08 11.11
N HIS A 508 -16.94 19.58 9.97
CA HIS A 508 -16.43 20.44 8.91
C HIS A 508 -17.51 21.39 8.39
N LEU A 509 -18.69 20.87 8.02
CA LEU A 509 -19.79 21.67 7.47
C LEU A 509 -20.26 22.73 8.48
N MET A 510 -20.50 22.33 9.72
CA MET A 510 -21.00 23.23 10.78
C MET A 510 -20.00 24.31 11.15
N GLY A 511 -18.71 24.04 11.05
CA GLY A 511 -17.62 25.01 11.30
C GLY A 511 -17.41 26.03 10.18
N GLN A 512 -17.96 25.81 8.97
CA GLN A 512 -17.74 26.71 7.83
C GLN A 512 -18.35 28.10 8.07
N GLN A 513 -17.57 29.14 7.80
CA GLN A 513 -18.03 30.53 7.88
C GLN A 513 -18.94 30.86 6.67
N TYR A 514 -20.07 31.50 6.96
CA TYR A 514 -21.00 31.95 5.94
C TYR A 514 -21.53 33.36 6.25
N ASP A 515 -21.09 34.31 5.42
CA ASP A 515 -21.56 35.72 5.47
C ASP A 515 -22.37 36.06 4.21
N PRO A 516 -23.71 35.79 4.21
CA PRO A 516 -24.56 36.05 3.04
C PRO A 516 -24.73 37.53 2.74
N PHE A 517 -24.44 38.41 3.70
CA PHE A 517 -24.66 39.86 3.58
C PHE A 517 -23.40 40.66 3.25
N ARG A 518 -22.22 40.00 3.25
CA ARG A 518 -20.89 40.62 3.03
C ARG A 518 -20.65 41.86 3.93
N ARG A 519 -21.12 41.77 5.18
CA ARG A 519 -21.05 42.88 6.17
C ARG A 519 -19.96 42.71 7.21
N GLY A 520 -19.11 41.67 7.08
CA GLY A 520 -18.03 41.38 8.02
C GLY A 520 -18.48 40.69 9.31
N GLN A 521 -19.77 40.50 9.56
CA GLN A 521 -20.28 39.63 10.62
C GLN A 521 -20.33 38.20 10.09
N GLN A 522 -19.35 37.41 10.47
CA GLN A 522 -19.25 36.02 10.05
C GLN A 522 -19.86 35.11 11.11
N TYR A 523 -20.91 34.39 10.71
CA TYR A 523 -21.50 33.32 11.50
C TYR A 523 -21.19 32.00 10.82
N ASN A 524 -20.90 30.96 11.60
CA ASN A 524 -20.72 29.62 11.04
C ASN A 524 -22.07 28.96 10.73
N ILE A 525 -22.04 27.90 9.91
CA ILE A 525 -23.25 27.18 9.51
C ILE A 525 -24.00 26.63 10.73
N ALA A 526 -23.32 26.18 11.79
CA ALA A 526 -23.96 25.74 13.03
C ALA A 526 -24.85 26.84 13.64
N GLN A 527 -24.36 28.07 13.72
CA GLN A 527 -25.11 29.20 14.27
C GLN A 527 -26.36 29.56 13.44
N TRP A 528 -26.24 29.46 12.11
CA TRP A 528 -27.38 29.59 11.21
C TRP A 528 -28.42 28.47 11.39
N VAL A 529 -27.95 27.21 11.54
CA VAL A 529 -28.83 26.07 11.81
C VAL A 529 -29.50 26.18 13.18
N MET A 530 -28.76 26.57 14.22
CA MET A 530 -29.32 26.79 15.57
C MET A 530 -30.43 27.85 15.54
N THR A 531 -30.22 28.96 14.82
CA THR A 531 -31.22 30.02 14.68
C THR A 531 -32.46 29.50 13.91
N ALA A 532 -32.25 28.79 12.80
CA ALA A 532 -33.32 28.24 12.01
C ALA A 532 -34.14 27.18 12.76
N ALA A 533 -33.49 26.36 13.59
CA ALA A 533 -34.13 25.35 14.43
C ALA A 533 -34.70 25.90 15.76
N LYS A 534 -34.53 27.16 16.05
CA LYS A 534 -34.93 27.81 17.32
C LYS A 534 -34.28 27.12 18.53
N LEU A 535 -33.00 26.70 18.41
CA LEU A 535 -32.27 26.06 19.50
C LEU A 535 -31.80 27.08 20.55
N PRO A 536 -31.70 26.68 21.84
CA PRO A 536 -31.00 27.47 22.84
C PRO A 536 -29.54 27.65 22.41
N GLY A 537 -28.94 28.83 22.62
CA GLY A 537 -27.55 29.11 22.19
C GLY A 537 -27.41 29.71 20.79
N ALA A 538 -28.52 29.91 20.05
CA ALA A 538 -28.47 30.70 18.82
C ALA A 538 -27.99 32.14 19.13
N PRO A 539 -27.08 32.74 18.33
CA PRO A 539 -26.51 34.05 18.60
C PRO A 539 -27.56 35.18 18.67
N ASP A 540 -27.46 36.06 19.65
CA ASP A 540 -28.40 37.19 19.79
C ASP A 540 -28.40 38.12 18.58
N GLY A 541 -27.25 38.30 17.91
CA GLY A 541 -27.15 39.09 16.68
C GLY A 541 -27.94 38.51 15.50
N LEU A 542 -28.24 37.23 15.48
CA LEU A 542 -29.14 36.59 14.50
C LEU A 542 -30.59 36.60 14.94
N ARG A 543 -30.85 36.68 16.27
CA ARG A 543 -32.19 36.79 16.86
C ARG A 543 -32.78 38.19 16.74
N ASN A 544 -31.96 39.24 16.94
CA ASN A 544 -32.39 40.65 17.06
C ASN A 544 -32.42 41.42 15.73
N THR A 545 -32.51 40.79 14.60
CA THR A 545 -32.41 41.47 13.28
C THR A 545 -33.63 42.31 12.89
N MET A 546 -34.71 42.35 13.67
CA MET A 546 -35.86 43.23 13.40
C MET A 546 -36.64 43.56 14.70
N GLY A 547 -36.57 44.80 15.14
CA GLY A 547 -37.57 45.56 15.91
C GLY A 547 -38.24 44.94 17.15
N GLU A 548 -38.74 45.78 18.03
CA GLU A 548 -39.46 45.53 19.28
C GLU A 548 -40.74 44.70 19.13
N ASP A 549 -40.64 43.46 18.69
CA ASP A 549 -41.77 42.51 18.62
C ASP A 549 -41.69 41.45 19.73
N ASP A 550 -42.84 40.96 20.20
CA ASP A 550 -42.97 39.85 21.15
C ASP A 550 -42.00 38.71 20.79
N GLY A 551 -41.25 38.22 21.79
CA GLY A 551 -40.11 37.32 21.60
C GLY A 551 -40.36 36.10 20.75
N GLU A 552 -41.59 35.56 20.68
CA GLU A 552 -41.96 34.42 19.87
C GLU A 552 -42.11 34.74 18.37
N VAL A 553 -42.65 35.93 18.05
CA VAL A 553 -42.79 36.41 16.66
C VAL A 553 -41.41 36.76 16.09
N ALA A 554 -40.57 37.43 16.87
CA ALA A 554 -39.21 37.77 16.50
C ALA A 554 -38.37 36.52 16.25
N MET A 555 -38.51 35.52 17.08
CA MET A 555 -37.83 34.22 16.94
C MET A 555 -38.30 33.43 15.71
N THR A 556 -39.56 33.55 15.34
CA THR A 556 -40.11 32.89 14.12
C THR A 556 -39.58 33.59 12.87
N ARG A 557 -39.57 34.94 12.82
CA ARG A 557 -38.99 35.70 11.71
C ARG A 557 -37.49 35.45 11.53
N ALA A 558 -36.74 35.38 12.64
CA ALA A 558 -35.32 35.06 12.64
C ALA A 558 -35.07 33.64 12.07
N SER A 559 -35.89 32.67 12.47
CA SER A 559 -35.84 31.29 11.98
C SER A 559 -36.11 31.20 10.47
N GLU A 560 -37.16 31.88 9.98
CA GLU A 560 -37.48 31.92 8.55
C GLU A 560 -36.36 32.56 7.71
N LYS A 561 -35.80 33.66 8.21
CA LYS A 561 -34.68 34.36 7.59
C LYS A 561 -33.44 33.48 7.54
N ALA A 562 -33.08 32.80 8.64
CA ALA A 562 -31.97 31.88 8.71
C ALA A 562 -32.15 30.73 7.73
N ASN A 563 -33.36 30.17 7.64
CA ASN A 563 -33.69 29.11 6.67
C ASN A 563 -33.58 29.59 5.20
N SER A 564 -33.98 30.84 4.93
CA SER A 564 -33.80 31.44 3.61
C SER A 564 -32.31 31.56 3.23
N MET A 565 -31.46 31.95 4.20
CA MET A 565 -30.01 32.03 3.97
C MET A 565 -29.37 30.65 3.79
N LEU A 566 -29.74 29.68 4.61
CA LEU A 566 -29.28 28.29 4.47
C LEU A 566 -29.68 27.66 3.12
N ALA A 567 -30.86 28.04 2.58
CA ALA A 567 -31.29 27.55 1.27
C ALA A 567 -30.32 27.94 0.14
N ASN A 568 -29.64 29.07 0.22
CA ASN A 568 -28.64 29.50 -0.75
C ASN A 568 -27.41 28.57 -0.79
N VAL A 569 -27.07 27.94 0.34
CA VAL A 569 -25.95 26.99 0.45
C VAL A 569 -26.40 25.53 0.39
N GLY A 570 -27.63 25.28 -0.04
CA GLY A 570 -28.11 23.91 -0.22
C GLY A 570 -28.53 23.20 1.07
N LEU A 571 -28.78 23.95 2.13
CA LEU A 571 -29.22 23.45 3.43
C LEU A 571 -30.64 23.97 3.75
N ARG A 572 -31.38 23.26 4.58
CA ARG A 572 -32.68 23.72 5.10
C ARG A 572 -33.00 23.01 6.41
N VAL A 573 -33.53 23.76 7.38
CA VAL A 573 -34.03 23.17 8.62
C VAL A 573 -35.54 22.95 8.50
N GLN A 574 -36.00 21.77 8.92
CA GLN A 574 -37.41 21.41 9.01
C GLN A 574 -37.76 21.08 10.46
N GLY A 575 -38.83 21.68 10.98
CA GLY A 575 -39.21 21.57 12.39
C GLY A 575 -38.50 22.59 13.28
N SER A 576 -38.65 22.45 14.59
CA SER A 576 -38.05 23.34 15.60
C SER A 576 -37.61 22.53 16.82
N GLY A 577 -36.66 23.10 17.58
CA GLY A 577 -36.06 22.45 18.75
C GLY A 577 -35.26 21.21 18.43
N GLU A 578 -35.10 20.35 19.39
CA GLU A 578 -34.30 19.11 19.28
C GLU A 578 -34.87 18.10 18.27
N ASN A 579 -36.15 18.19 17.94
CA ASN A 579 -36.80 17.34 16.95
C ASN A 579 -36.71 17.87 15.51
N ALA A 580 -36.01 18.99 15.30
CA ALA A 580 -35.76 19.50 13.96
C ALA A 580 -34.81 18.59 13.18
N ASN A 581 -34.90 18.67 11.86
CA ASN A 581 -34.01 17.98 10.94
C ASN A 581 -33.30 18.98 10.04
N VAL A 582 -32.04 18.75 9.77
CA VAL A 582 -31.26 19.51 8.80
C VAL A 582 -31.26 18.74 7.46
N PHE A 583 -31.78 19.37 6.44
CA PHE A 583 -31.72 18.89 5.08
C PHE A 583 -30.38 19.31 4.44
N ILE A 584 -29.71 18.39 3.75
CA ILE A 584 -28.58 18.67 2.87
C ILE A 584 -28.89 18.21 1.44
N ALA A 585 -28.64 19.08 0.46
CA ALA A 585 -28.93 18.80 -0.93
C ALA A 585 -27.97 17.79 -1.55
N ASN A 586 -28.52 16.85 -2.35
CA ASN A 586 -27.70 15.95 -3.16
C ASN A 586 -27.20 16.63 -4.44
N GLN A 587 -27.85 17.72 -4.88
CA GLN A 587 -27.43 18.44 -6.06
C GLN A 587 -26.18 19.27 -5.75
N GLN A 588 -25.25 19.32 -6.70
CA GLN A 588 -24.00 20.07 -6.53
C GLN A 588 -24.23 21.58 -6.73
N ILE A 589 -24.88 22.21 -5.76
CA ILE A 589 -25.05 23.66 -5.69
C ILE A 589 -23.67 24.31 -5.51
N GLN A 590 -23.39 25.41 -6.24
CA GLN A 590 -22.05 26.02 -6.24
C GLN A 590 -21.58 26.42 -4.84
N GLN A 591 -22.47 27.04 -4.06
CA GLN A 591 -22.17 27.46 -2.69
C GLN A 591 -21.91 26.26 -1.75
N LEU A 592 -22.64 25.15 -1.93
CA LEU A 592 -22.39 23.90 -1.17
C LEU A 592 -21.03 23.29 -1.54
N LYS A 593 -20.62 23.37 -2.82
CA LYS A 593 -19.29 22.96 -3.24
C LYS A 593 -18.20 23.80 -2.59
N GLU A 594 -18.41 25.10 -2.44
CA GLU A 594 -17.44 25.99 -1.80
C GLU A 594 -17.29 25.67 -0.31
N LEU A 595 -18.37 25.32 0.40
CA LEU A 595 -18.30 24.89 1.81
C LEU A 595 -17.46 23.61 2.00
N PHE A 596 -17.43 22.73 1.01
CA PHE A 596 -16.62 21.51 1.02
C PHE A 596 -15.32 21.61 0.22
N ARG A 597 -14.95 22.81 -0.23
CA ARG A 597 -13.73 23.03 -0.98
C ARG A 597 -12.50 22.66 -0.15
N ASN A 598 -11.56 21.96 -0.78
CA ASN A 598 -10.33 21.47 -0.12
C ASN A 598 -10.54 20.50 1.05
N SER A 599 -11.71 19.86 1.12
CA SER A 599 -12.00 18.82 2.11
C SER A 599 -12.12 17.44 1.46
N ASP A 600 -12.12 16.40 2.26
CA ASP A 600 -12.32 15.01 1.80
C ASP A 600 -13.74 14.78 1.23
N TRP A 601 -14.68 15.67 1.53
CA TRP A 601 -16.08 15.61 1.05
C TRP A 601 -16.34 16.47 -0.19
N ALA A 602 -15.29 17.05 -0.79
CA ALA A 602 -15.39 17.80 -2.05
C ALA A 602 -15.93 16.93 -3.20
N GLY A 603 -16.38 17.59 -4.27
CA GLY A 603 -16.84 16.88 -5.48
C GLY A 603 -18.14 16.08 -5.34
N GLY A 604 -18.87 16.23 -4.22
CA GLY A 604 -20.15 15.54 -3.98
C GLY A 604 -20.04 14.32 -3.07
N VAL A 605 -18.86 14.07 -2.48
CA VAL A 605 -18.64 12.97 -1.52
C VAL A 605 -19.52 13.12 -0.27
N TRP A 606 -19.82 14.37 0.16
CA TRP A 606 -20.73 14.64 1.29
C TRP A 606 -22.05 13.89 1.26
N LYS A 607 -22.55 13.50 0.07
CA LYS A 607 -23.82 12.75 -0.07
C LYS A 607 -23.72 11.38 0.59
N GLN A 608 -22.58 10.73 0.44
CA GLN A 608 -22.34 9.40 1.03
C GLN A 608 -22.20 9.51 2.56
N SER A 609 -21.46 10.51 3.04
CA SER A 609 -21.29 10.75 4.49
C SER A 609 -22.61 11.15 5.13
N ALA A 610 -23.39 12.04 4.51
CA ALA A 610 -24.72 12.43 4.99
C ALA A 610 -25.70 11.25 5.10
N SER A 611 -25.61 10.25 4.19
CA SER A 611 -26.44 9.04 4.25
C SER A 611 -26.11 8.13 5.44
N ARG A 612 -24.94 8.30 6.05
CA ARG A 612 -24.45 7.49 7.18
C ARG A 612 -24.66 8.16 8.53
N VAL A 613 -25.15 9.39 8.56
CA VAL A 613 -25.50 10.08 9.81
C VAL A 613 -26.58 9.29 10.54
N PRO A 614 -26.45 9.00 11.84
CA PRO A 614 -27.46 8.28 12.60
C PRO A 614 -28.86 8.93 12.49
N GLY A 615 -29.86 8.16 12.03
CA GLY A 615 -31.21 8.65 11.83
C GLY A 615 -31.43 9.48 10.54
N ALA A 616 -30.44 9.59 9.68
CA ALA A 616 -30.60 10.25 8.39
C ALA A 616 -31.58 9.51 7.51
N THR A 617 -32.50 10.25 6.88
CA THR A 617 -33.50 9.69 5.96
C THR A 617 -33.44 10.38 4.60
N PRO A 618 -33.51 9.65 3.48
CA PRO A 618 -33.59 10.27 2.16
C PRO A 618 -34.94 10.95 1.96
N THR A 619 -34.95 12.12 1.34
CA THR A 619 -36.23 12.80 1.03
C THR A 619 -36.95 12.11 -0.12
N PRO A 620 -38.24 11.71 0.02
CA PRO A 620 -39.01 11.09 -1.05
C PRO A 620 -39.24 12.06 -2.22
N ASN A 621 -39.47 13.33 -1.91
CA ASN A 621 -39.69 14.40 -2.89
C ASN A 621 -38.55 15.43 -2.86
N PRO A 622 -38.22 16.04 -4.03
CA PRO A 622 -37.23 17.10 -4.07
C PRO A 622 -37.73 18.37 -3.33
N LEU A 623 -36.88 18.96 -2.51
CA LEU A 623 -37.13 20.26 -1.89
C LEU A 623 -36.62 21.39 -2.78
N THR A 624 -37.29 22.54 -2.75
CA THR A 624 -36.87 23.74 -3.46
C THR A 624 -36.02 24.60 -2.52
N LEU A 625 -34.80 24.92 -2.94
CA LEU A 625 -33.79 25.68 -2.23
C LEU A 625 -33.35 26.83 -3.12
N ALA A 626 -33.71 28.08 -2.80
CA ALA A 626 -33.34 29.26 -3.59
C ALA A 626 -33.56 29.07 -5.11
N GLY A 627 -34.71 28.48 -5.51
CA GLY A 627 -35.07 28.22 -6.91
C GLY A 627 -34.54 26.88 -7.47
N ILE A 628 -33.70 26.16 -6.80
CA ILE A 628 -33.13 24.87 -7.23
C ILE A 628 -33.90 23.74 -6.53
N ARG A 629 -34.37 22.75 -7.30
CA ARG A 629 -35.04 21.55 -6.75
C ARG A 629 -34.00 20.44 -6.57
N SER A 630 -33.85 19.93 -5.35
CA SER A 630 -32.93 18.85 -5.02
C SER A 630 -33.57 17.82 -4.10
N ARG A 631 -33.28 16.53 -4.34
CA ARG A 631 -33.39 15.51 -3.29
C ARG A 631 -32.18 15.61 -2.37
N GLY A 632 -32.27 15.04 -1.19
CA GLY A 632 -31.19 15.06 -0.22
C GLY A 632 -31.49 14.17 0.96
N TYR A 633 -30.77 14.40 2.03
CA TYR A 633 -30.92 13.71 3.30
C TYR A 633 -31.42 14.67 4.37
N LEU A 634 -32.34 14.20 5.19
CA LEU A 634 -32.78 14.83 6.43
C LEU A 634 -32.01 14.18 7.58
N MET A 635 -31.24 14.95 8.29
CA MET A 635 -30.41 14.55 9.41
C MET A 635 -30.97 15.13 10.71
N PRO A 636 -31.28 14.32 11.74
CA PRO A 636 -31.79 14.84 13.01
C PRO A 636 -30.78 15.79 13.67
N VAL A 637 -31.25 16.92 14.16
CA VAL A 637 -30.41 17.92 14.85
C VAL A 637 -29.64 17.28 16.01
N LYS A 638 -30.27 16.39 16.76
CA LYS A 638 -29.64 15.64 17.86
C LYS A 638 -28.48 14.75 17.45
N SER A 639 -28.39 14.40 16.17
CA SER A 639 -27.29 13.59 15.61
C SER A 639 -26.15 14.45 15.05
N ILE A 640 -26.25 15.78 15.14
CA ILE A 640 -25.23 16.70 14.61
C ILE A 640 -24.37 17.21 15.77
N PRO A 641 -23.06 16.89 15.80
CA PRO A 641 -22.17 17.33 16.86
C PRO A 641 -22.16 18.86 17.04
N GLY A 642 -22.25 19.34 18.26
CA GLY A 642 -22.14 20.75 18.61
C GLY A 642 -23.40 21.60 18.39
N LEU A 643 -24.54 21.05 17.91
CA LEU A 643 -25.80 21.79 17.79
C LEU A 643 -26.65 21.73 19.04
N THR A 644 -26.59 20.68 19.82
CA THR A 644 -27.24 20.58 21.13
C THR A 644 -26.20 20.91 22.18
N GLY A 645 -26.42 21.95 22.97
CA GLY A 645 -25.50 22.45 24.00
C GLY A 645 -25.36 21.55 25.23
N PHE A 646 -25.55 20.24 25.07
CA PHE A 646 -25.33 19.24 26.10
C PHE A 646 -24.06 18.47 25.79
N PRO A 647 -23.19 18.21 26.79
CA PRO A 647 -22.17 17.20 26.66
C PRO A 647 -22.90 15.91 26.27
N MET A 648 -22.43 15.26 25.18
CA MET A 648 -22.91 13.94 24.82
C MET A 648 -22.88 13.07 26.07
N ASP A 649 -24.02 12.52 26.46
CA ASP A 649 -24.18 11.62 27.60
C ASP A 649 -23.33 10.36 27.34
N ARG A 650 -22.04 10.44 27.66
CA ARG A 650 -21.08 9.32 27.58
C ARG A 650 -21.30 8.30 28.70
N ASP A 651 -22.22 8.58 29.65
CA ASP A 651 -22.36 7.80 30.88
C ASP A 651 -23.60 6.90 30.94
N ARG A 652 -24.33 6.66 29.87
CA ARG A 652 -25.51 5.77 29.92
C ARG A 652 -25.21 4.27 30.01
N ASN A 653 -23.94 3.85 30.01
CA ASN A 653 -23.57 2.45 30.20
C ASN A 653 -22.61 2.19 31.36
N ALA A 654 -22.36 3.17 32.22
CA ALA A 654 -21.72 2.91 33.50
C ALA A 654 -22.82 2.45 34.47
N THR A 655 -22.95 1.15 34.65
CA THR A 655 -23.69 0.56 35.79
C THR A 655 -23.09 1.14 37.07
N VAL A 656 -23.86 1.99 37.71
CA VAL A 656 -23.60 2.44 39.09
C VAL A 656 -23.55 1.23 39.97
N VAL A 657 -22.35 0.82 40.39
CA VAL A 657 -22.20 -0.04 41.56
C VAL A 657 -22.24 0.87 42.78
N ASP A 658 -23.40 0.94 43.38
CA ASP A 658 -23.62 1.55 44.70
C ASP A 658 -22.79 0.83 45.75
N GLY A 659 -22.11 1.61 46.60
CA GLY A 659 -21.77 1.17 47.92
C GLY A 659 -20.31 1.01 48.29
N ALA A 660 -19.61 2.09 48.60
CA ALA A 660 -18.63 2.10 49.68
C ALA A 660 -18.51 3.52 50.28
N GLN A 661 -19.06 3.72 51.44
CA GLN A 661 -18.84 4.89 52.30
C GLN A 661 -17.35 5.04 52.62
N ALA A 662 -16.79 6.21 52.32
CA ALA A 662 -15.48 6.62 52.82
C ALA A 662 -15.53 6.99 54.30
N PRO A 663 -14.56 6.59 55.14
CA PRO A 663 -14.51 7.02 56.54
C PRO A 663 -13.99 8.45 56.66
N HIS A 664 -14.68 9.22 57.53
CA HIS A 664 -14.30 10.58 57.96
C HIS A 664 -12.87 10.59 58.52
N GLY A 665 -11.94 11.30 57.87
CA GLY A 665 -10.64 11.68 58.42
C GLY A 665 -10.71 13.05 59.03
N LYS A 666 -10.24 13.15 60.28
CA LYS A 666 -10.12 14.34 61.10
C LYS A 666 -9.20 15.41 60.45
N PRO A 667 -9.42 16.72 60.72
CA PRO A 667 -8.51 17.77 60.27
C PRO A 667 -7.20 17.75 61.09
N LEU A 668 -6.06 17.96 60.38
CA LEU A 668 -4.74 18.20 60.95
C LEU A 668 -4.64 19.65 61.44
N PRO A 669 -3.95 19.93 62.54
CA PRO A 669 -3.77 21.30 63.07
C PRO A 669 -2.72 22.08 62.28
N ASN A 670 -2.99 23.38 62.13
CA ASN A 670 -1.99 24.38 61.74
C ASN A 670 -0.91 24.47 62.82
N ASP A 671 0.36 24.36 62.42
CA ASP A 671 1.44 24.98 63.16
C ASP A 671 2.35 25.73 62.16
N VAL A 672 2.45 26.99 62.47
CA VAL A 672 3.30 28.02 61.88
C VAL A 672 4.61 28.00 62.66
N ASP A 673 5.66 28.41 61.99
CA ASP A 673 6.94 28.98 62.48
C ASP A 673 8.16 28.05 62.62
N ASP A 674 9.10 28.43 61.88
CA ASP A 674 10.43 29.00 62.21
C ASP A 674 11.68 28.16 61.88
N PHE A 675 12.54 28.85 61.12
CA PHE A 675 14.04 28.84 61.11
C PHE A 675 14.86 27.60 60.66
N GLY A 676 15.68 27.91 59.66
CA GLY A 676 16.95 27.26 59.41
C GLY A 676 17.34 27.25 57.93
#